data_d3ccfbd081ffc4251818f92ea9673472
#
_entry.id   d3ccfbd081ffc4251818f92ea9673472
#
_cell.length_a   1.000
_cell.length_b   1.000
_cell.length_c   1.000
_cell.angle_alpha   90.00
_cell.angle_beta   90.00
_cell.angle_gamma   90.00
#
_symmetry.space_group_name_H-M   'P 1'
#
loop_
_entity.id
_entity.type
_entity.pdbx_description
1 polymer ?
#
loop_
_entity_poly.entity_id
_entity_poly.type
_entity_poly.pdbx_seq_one_letter_code
_entity_poly.pdbx_strand_id
1 'polypeptide(L)'
;MDPAPSLDVAPGSVVRVRDEDWLVTQVSTTSDGMLVTVQGLSELVRDTTAQFSAGLDHIVPVDPRHTRVIADTSTRHRLSRLWLEATLRKTALPATSTDLAVVSDVLADPLAYQLTAVRQALDPANLRPRILLADTVGLGKTLEIGMILAELVRRGRGDRILIVTPRHVLEQMQHEMWSRFALPFVRLDSVGIQRVRRSVPASRNPFSVFHRAIISIDTLKSDRYLNHLRKQRWDAVVIDESHNVTNKGTLNNRLADILARQTDALILASATPHNGNPKSFAELIRLLEPTAVRADGSLDEEAVRRLVIRRHRHSDEVRDVVGGRWKERLTPVNKLVEPSPAEDAVAGELSRTWLHRSDGASAPGGRRPAARGGDSLFAWTLAKSFLSSPAALIQTIDERLARRRSRAAAGSAPEPSEQSQALAHLRELAVEANTTASGKYQALLAELRRIGIGPRSTERVVVFAERIATLTWLAEHLREDLRLPANAVRVMHGSLSDVEQQEIVEQFRQAHTPVRVLVTGDVASEGVNLHAQCHELIHYDIPWSLIRIEQRNGRIDRYGQSVSPQITTLLLSPSDPRFSGDVRVLTRLMEKEDQAHRALGDAASLMGLYSGEKEEEAIRQALAAGQDIDDVVPDADDALTLDPMAALFAKLTGTAEAQGDGAAAPTGAEGSPADQGDSGDPAGPATPTPPAVPLATSTLYETQLDYLRQALTELYERPEEPEQRQTGGGGVSWREHGTQHVVEMVPPAGLRHRLSVLPQSYLRERRVQEHLKLATTQAKGARLLTEALSDSSDSSWPEAHYLGPLHPVLDWAGDRVLAKLGRSSVFAVRGDVDSPTVLLLGTLTNHAGRTVSMVCVSADFPYLDLVAAQSELDAGRPVDALAIGQVHDSPAAMFEAVGISRELRNSGPVTQTSLLEALISPAVDAAKDHMALTFDAAKEQATARVESWAEHANAWDDEAGLLIQNRHLREQRITVAQERELRDQHRPAHTLVRPLLVVVPQDFGMEGDL
;
A
#
# COMPACT_ATOMS: atom_id res chain seq x y z
N MET A 1 36.34 -23.87 9.88
CA MET A 1 35.95 -23.54 8.49
C MET A 1 36.38 -22.12 8.28
N ASP A 2 37.36 -21.89 7.43
CA ASP A 2 37.73 -20.53 7.06
C ASP A 2 36.52 -19.82 6.46
N PRO A 3 36.28 -18.54 6.79
CA PRO A 3 35.21 -17.79 6.15
C PRO A 3 35.46 -17.80 4.65
N ALA A 4 34.47 -18.25 3.90
CA ALA A 4 34.52 -18.17 2.43
C ALA A 4 34.91 -16.75 2.02
N PRO A 5 35.81 -16.57 1.03
CA PRO A 5 36.22 -15.25 0.60
C PRO A 5 34.96 -14.44 0.23
N SER A 6 34.84 -13.25 0.77
CA SER A 6 33.71 -12.35 0.51
C SER A 6 33.70 -12.03 -0.98
N LEU A 7 32.73 -12.60 -1.69
CA LEU A 7 32.52 -12.32 -3.11
C LEU A 7 32.10 -10.87 -3.27
N ASP A 8 32.93 -10.04 -3.89
CA ASP A 8 32.70 -8.60 -4.07
C ASP A 8 31.80 -8.37 -5.31
N VAL A 9 30.51 -8.65 -5.13
CA VAL A 9 29.49 -8.51 -6.19
C VAL A 9 28.21 -7.87 -5.64
N ALA A 10 27.63 -7.00 -6.43
CA ALA A 10 26.39 -6.33 -6.13
C ALA A 10 25.51 -6.20 -7.39
N PRO A 11 24.23 -5.85 -7.28
CA PRO A 11 23.39 -5.59 -8.45
C PRO A 11 24.03 -4.57 -9.38
N GLY A 12 24.14 -4.93 -10.67
CA GLY A 12 24.85 -4.16 -11.69
C GLY A 12 26.27 -4.65 -11.98
N SER A 13 26.87 -5.50 -11.14
CA SER A 13 28.15 -6.18 -11.47
C SER A 13 27.97 -7.12 -12.64
N VAL A 14 29.03 -7.22 -13.46
CA VAL A 14 29.16 -8.32 -14.42
C VAL A 14 30.01 -9.42 -13.79
N VAL A 15 29.51 -10.63 -13.87
CA VAL A 15 30.22 -11.82 -13.35
C VAL A 15 30.36 -12.87 -14.43
N ARG A 16 31.45 -13.62 -14.39
CA ARG A 16 31.63 -14.80 -15.22
C ARG A 16 31.36 -16.05 -14.40
N VAL A 17 30.43 -16.86 -14.86
CA VAL A 17 30.06 -18.14 -14.25
C VAL A 17 29.88 -19.18 -15.36
N ARG A 18 30.58 -20.31 -15.24
CA ARG A 18 30.56 -21.41 -16.23
C ARG A 18 30.92 -20.90 -17.63
N ASP A 19 31.99 -20.10 -17.72
CA ASP A 19 32.52 -19.48 -18.95
C ASP A 19 31.59 -18.49 -19.68
N GLU A 20 30.43 -18.16 -19.08
CA GLU A 20 29.47 -17.19 -19.61
C GLU A 20 29.45 -15.93 -18.77
N ASP A 21 29.21 -14.78 -19.42
CA ASP A 21 29.06 -13.50 -18.76
C ASP A 21 27.61 -13.23 -18.37
N TRP A 22 27.42 -12.80 -17.13
CA TRP A 22 26.12 -12.58 -16.51
C TRP A 22 26.07 -11.22 -15.81
N LEU A 23 24.92 -10.58 -15.89
CA LEU A 23 24.62 -9.40 -15.10
C LEU A 23 24.00 -9.80 -13.78
N VAL A 24 24.55 -9.36 -12.69
CA VAL A 24 23.95 -9.47 -11.37
C VAL A 24 22.73 -8.54 -11.26
N THR A 25 21.56 -9.10 -11.03
CA THR A 25 20.31 -8.36 -10.84
C THR A 25 19.92 -8.28 -9.38
N GLN A 26 20.29 -9.30 -8.59
CA GLN A 26 19.99 -9.36 -7.17
C GLN A 26 21.03 -10.21 -6.44
N VAL A 27 21.35 -9.82 -5.22
CA VAL A 27 22.17 -10.60 -4.29
C VAL A 27 21.36 -10.85 -3.03
N SER A 28 21.33 -12.07 -2.55
CA SER A 28 20.63 -12.44 -1.32
C SER A 28 21.47 -13.39 -0.48
N THR A 29 21.47 -13.16 0.83
CA THR A 29 22.11 -14.06 1.79
C THR A 29 21.13 -15.15 2.19
N THR A 30 21.54 -16.40 2.10
CA THR A 30 20.77 -17.57 2.51
C THR A 30 21.48 -18.31 3.63
N SER A 31 20.82 -19.32 4.24
CA SER A 31 21.47 -20.22 5.20
C SER A 31 22.70 -20.94 4.64
N ASP A 32 22.75 -21.12 3.31
CA ASP A 32 23.77 -21.88 2.59
C ASP A 32 24.80 -20.97 1.90
N GLY A 33 24.81 -19.69 2.24
CA GLY A 33 25.71 -18.67 1.70
C GLY A 33 25.03 -17.66 0.79
N MET A 34 25.83 -16.93 0.01
CA MET A 34 25.36 -15.92 -0.91
C MET A 34 24.74 -16.55 -2.16
N LEU A 35 23.53 -16.12 -2.50
CA LEU A 35 22.82 -16.48 -3.73
C LEU A 35 22.77 -15.26 -4.65
N VAL A 36 23.28 -15.41 -5.87
CA VAL A 36 23.34 -14.34 -6.85
C VAL A 36 22.35 -14.64 -7.97
N THR A 37 21.39 -13.76 -8.15
CA THR A 37 20.44 -13.83 -9.28
C THR A 37 21.01 -13.02 -10.42
N VAL A 38 21.02 -13.60 -11.61
CA VAL A 38 21.72 -13.06 -12.76
C VAL A 38 20.88 -13.15 -14.04
N GLN A 39 21.22 -12.27 -15.00
CA GLN A 39 20.68 -12.27 -16.35
C GLN A 39 21.82 -12.51 -17.34
N GLY A 40 21.62 -13.42 -18.30
CA GLY A 40 22.62 -13.76 -19.28
C GLY A 40 22.95 -12.62 -20.24
N LEU A 41 24.27 -12.41 -20.47
CA LEU A 41 24.81 -11.40 -21.35
C LEU A 41 25.45 -11.98 -22.60
N SER A 42 26.19 -13.07 -22.47
CA SER A 42 26.83 -13.74 -23.60
C SER A 42 25.80 -14.46 -24.46
N GLU A 43 26.18 -14.76 -25.71
CA GLU A 43 25.26 -15.24 -26.76
C GLU A 43 24.50 -16.51 -26.38
N LEU A 44 25.16 -17.46 -25.75
CA LEU A 44 24.57 -18.75 -25.36
C LEU A 44 23.49 -18.62 -24.27
N VAL A 45 23.67 -17.70 -23.35
CA VAL A 45 22.78 -17.49 -22.18
C VAL A 45 21.90 -16.26 -22.33
N ARG A 46 21.94 -15.58 -23.46
CA ARG A 46 21.15 -14.38 -23.75
C ARG A 46 19.67 -14.62 -23.45
N ASP A 47 19.03 -13.64 -22.80
CA ASP A 47 17.62 -13.69 -22.39
C ASP A 47 17.26 -14.75 -21.34
N THR A 48 18.22 -15.42 -20.76
CA THR A 48 18.00 -16.35 -19.66
C THR A 48 18.26 -15.67 -18.32
N THR A 49 17.59 -16.12 -17.29
CA THR A 49 17.89 -15.77 -15.89
C THR A 49 18.32 -17.02 -15.15
N ALA A 50 19.30 -16.88 -14.27
CA ALA A 50 19.80 -17.97 -13.45
C ALA A 50 20.01 -17.52 -12.00
N GLN A 51 20.17 -18.47 -11.12
CA GLN A 51 20.60 -18.26 -9.74
C GLN A 51 21.80 -19.12 -9.45
N PHE A 52 22.88 -18.50 -9.01
CA PHE A 52 24.13 -19.18 -8.66
C PHE A 52 24.40 -19.04 -7.17
N SER A 53 24.81 -20.11 -6.54
CA SER A 53 25.24 -20.11 -5.15
C SER A 53 26.74 -19.92 -5.06
N ALA A 54 27.23 -18.92 -4.32
CA ALA A 54 28.67 -18.68 -4.15
C ALA A 54 29.39 -19.85 -3.46
N GLY A 55 28.66 -20.74 -2.76
CA GLY A 55 29.22 -21.94 -2.18
C GLY A 55 29.31 -23.13 -3.14
N LEU A 56 28.61 -23.09 -4.28
CA LEU A 56 28.54 -24.21 -5.24
C LEU A 56 29.12 -23.82 -6.62
N ASP A 57 28.98 -22.56 -7.02
CA ASP A 57 29.41 -22.06 -8.30
C ASP A 57 30.66 -21.17 -8.16
N HIS A 58 31.57 -21.26 -9.13
CA HIS A 58 32.71 -20.35 -9.20
C HIS A 58 32.28 -19.05 -9.89
N ILE A 59 32.04 -18.02 -9.09
CA ILE A 59 31.58 -16.71 -9.56
C ILE A 59 32.77 -15.75 -9.57
N VAL A 60 33.14 -15.27 -10.74
CA VAL A 60 34.30 -14.38 -10.94
C VAL A 60 33.77 -12.99 -11.36
N PRO A 61 33.97 -11.94 -10.54
CA PRO A 61 33.67 -10.58 -10.98
C PRO A 61 34.53 -10.19 -12.17
N VAL A 62 33.91 -9.52 -13.17
CA VAL A 62 34.64 -8.96 -14.31
C VAL A 62 35.19 -7.60 -13.91
N ASP A 63 36.50 -7.41 -14.04
CA ASP A 63 37.14 -6.13 -13.70
C ASP A 63 36.71 -5.06 -14.72
N PRO A 64 36.14 -3.93 -14.29
CA PRO A 64 35.73 -2.85 -15.17
C PRO A 64 36.88 -2.21 -15.98
N ARG A 65 38.14 -2.34 -15.53
CA ARG A 65 39.30 -1.90 -16.26
C ARG A 65 39.51 -2.59 -17.61
N HIS A 66 38.94 -3.78 -17.78
CA HIS A 66 39.05 -4.55 -19.02
C HIS A 66 37.76 -4.44 -19.89
N THR A 67 36.98 -3.37 -19.69
CA THR A 67 35.79 -3.11 -20.49
C THR A 67 36.20 -2.75 -21.91
N ARG A 68 35.65 -3.43 -22.90
CA ARG A 68 35.92 -3.17 -24.32
C ARG A 68 35.21 -1.91 -24.79
N VAL A 69 35.79 -1.25 -25.78
CA VAL A 69 35.22 -0.08 -26.43
C VAL A 69 34.80 -0.41 -27.86
N ILE A 70 33.55 -0.14 -28.20
CA ILE A 70 32.98 -0.38 -29.52
C ILE A 70 32.43 0.92 -30.10
N ALA A 71 32.63 1.16 -31.39
CA ALA A 71 32.11 2.34 -32.06
C ALA A 71 30.60 2.24 -32.25
N ASP A 72 29.86 3.31 -31.96
CA ASP A 72 28.47 3.42 -32.33
C ASP A 72 28.33 3.86 -33.79
N THR A 73 27.93 2.94 -34.65
CA THR A 73 27.72 3.20 -36.07
C THR A 73 26.27 3.59 -36.38
N SER A 74 25.42 3.66 -35.42
CA SER A 74 24.00 3.95 -35.60
C SER A 74 23.72 5.44 -35.79
N THR A 75 22.67 5.74 -36.57
CA THR A 75 22.21 7.10 -36.78
C THR A 75 21.83 7.75 -35.44
N ARG A 76 22.34 8.97 -35.18
CA ARG A 76 22.09 9.73 -33.94
C ARG A 76 22.48 8.97 -32.67
N HIS A 77 23.50 8.13 -32.72
CA HIS A 77 23.97 7.31 -31.61
C HIS A 77 22.86 6.53 -30.90
N ARG A 78 21.96 5.95 -31.66
CA ARG A 78 20.78 5.27 -31.18
C ARG A 78 21.14 4.10 -30.24
N LEU A 79 22.15 3.31 -30.57
CA LEU A 79 22.55 2.16 -29.77
C LEU A 79 23.11 2.59 -28.40
N SER A 80 23.98 3.59 -28.40
CA SER A 80 24.52 4.15 -27.15
C SER A 80 23.43 4.72 -26.25
N ARG A 81 22.50 5.50 -26.82
CA ARG A 81 21.39 6.10 -26.06
C ARG A 81 20.46 5.03 -25.47
N LEU A 82 20.12 4.01 -26.25
CA LEU A 82 19.29 2.89 -25.76
C LEU A 82 20.00 2.15 -24.63
N TRP A 83 21.28 1.87 -24.79
CA TRP A 83 22.06 1.15 -23.81
C TRP A 83 22.21 1.94 -22.50
N LEU A 84 22.50 3.23 -22.59
CA LEU A 84 22.59 4.12 -21.44
C LEU A 84 21.25 4.19 -20.70
N GLU A 85 20.17 4.49 -21.43
CA GLU A 85 18.84 4.59 -20.85
C GLU A 85 18.42 3.28 -20.15
N ALA A 86 18.61 2.13 -20.82
CA ALA A 86 18.29 0.83 -20.24
C ALA A 86 19.15 0.55 -18.99
N THR A 87 20.42 0.98 -19.00
CA THR A 87 21.34 0.85 -17.88
C THR A 87 20.88 1.68 -16.67
N LEU A 88 20.53 2.95 -16.89
CA LEU A 88 20.06 3.84 -15.83
C LEU A 88 18.72 3.39 -15.25
N ARG A 89 17.80 2.90 -16.09
CA ARG A 89 16.51 2.32 -15.65
C ARG A 89 16.69 1.11 -14.74
N LYS A 90 17.71 0.30 -14.97
CA LYS A 90 18.04 -0.88 -14.17
C LYS A 90 18.94 -0.57 -12.96
N THR A 91 19.47 0.62 -12.88
CA THR A 91 20.24 1.04 -11.71
C THR A 91 19.31 1.52 -10.61
N ALA A 92 19.37 0.87 -9.46
CA ALA A 92 18.55 1.22 -8.30
C ALA A 92 18.99 2.58 -7.73
N LEU A 93 18.02 3.42 -7.36
CA LEU A 93 18.29 4.69 -6.72
C LEU A 93 18.81 4.48 -5.29
N PRO A 94 19.65 5.41 -4.79
CA PRO A 94 20.17 5.34 -3.43
C PRO A 94 19.06 5.31 -2.38
N ALA A 95 19.23 4.47 -1.37
CA ALA A 95 18.29 4.40 -0.23
C ALA A 95 18.33 5.70 0.61
N THR A 96 19.39 6.48 0.49
CA THR A 96 19.57 7.76 1.18
C THR A 96 18.92 8.94 0.47
N SER A 97 18.40 8.76 -0.75
CA SER A 97 17.69 9.83 -1.45
C SER A 97 16.38 10.17 -0.76
N THR A 98 16.14 11.45 -0.51
CA THR A 98 14.90 12.00 0.04
C THR A 98 13.87 12.35 -1.03
N ASP A 99 14.31 12.45 -2.28
CA ASP A 99 13.47 12.82 -3.40
C ASP A 99 12.63 11.63 -3.87
N LEU A 100 11.37 11.92 -4.21
CA LEU A 100 10.45 10.93 -4.76
C LEU A 100 10.60 10.89 -6.28
N ALA A 101 10.93 9.71 -6.81
CA ALA A 101 11.36 9.56 -8.20
C ALA A 101 10.24 9.18 -9.17
N VAL A 102 9.18 8.50 -8.71
CA VAL A 102 8.13 7.97 -9.60
C VAL A 102 6.72 8.39 -9.21
N VAL A 103 6.53 8.96 -8.03
CA VAL A 103 5.19 9.33 -7.54
C VAL A 103 4.52 10.40 -8.40
N SER A 104 5.27 11.29 -9.04
CA SER A 104 4.74 12.28 -10.00
C SER A 104 4.19 11.64 -11.29
N ASP A 105 4.66 10.46 -11.64
CA ASP A 105 4.40 9.78 -12.90
C ASP A 105 3.40 8.62 -12.79
N VAL A 106 2.70 8.50 -11.67
CA VAL A 106 1.62 7.51 -11.46
C VAL A 106 0.24 8.13 -11.66
N LEU A 107 -0.81 7.29 -11.80
CA LEU A 107 -2.18 7.77 -11.94
C LEU A 107 -2.86 7.98 -10.58
N ALA A 108 -2.22 8.75 -9.71
CA ALA A 108 -2.77 9.20 -8.44
C ALA A 108 -2.45 10.69 -8.27
N ASP A 109 -3.40 11.47 -7.74
CA ASP A 109 -3.14 12.87 -7.41
C ASP A 109 -2.11 12.92 -6.28
N PRO A 110 -0.97 13.61 -6.45
CA PRO A 110 0.07 13.69 -5.43
C PRO A 110 -0.32 14.73 -4.36
N LEU A 111 -1.20 14.36 -3.43
CA LEU A 111 -1.62 15.26 -2.36
C LEU A 111 -0.48 15.44 -1.34
N ALA A 112 -0.22 16.68 -0.93
CA ALA A 112 0.95 17.02 -0.11
C ALA A 112 1.03 16.17 1.17
N TYR A 113 -0.08 15.97 1.87
CA TYR A 113 -0.12 15.14 3.06
C TYR A 113 0.24 13.66 2.78
N GLN A 114 -0.19 13.10 1.63
CA GLN A 114 0.16 11.73 1.24
C GLN A 114 1.65 11.62 0.90
N LEU A 115 2.22 12.64 0.23
CA LEU A 115 3.66 12.69 -0.04
C LEU A 115 4.49 12.77 1.25
N THR A 116 3.98 13.44 2.29
CA THR A 116 4.62 13.45 3.62
C THR A 116 4.68 12.05 4.20
N ALA A 117 3.61 11.25 4.08
CA ALA A 117 3.61 9.85 4.52
C ALA A 117 4.64 9.00 3.76
N VAL A 118 4.75 9.19 2.45
CA VAL A 118 5.72 8.48 1.63
C VAL A 118 7.15 8.85 2.04
N ARG A 119 7.43 10.15 2.25
CA ARG A 119 8.76 10.61 2.70
C ARG A 119 9.11 10.07 4.08
N GLN A 120 8.18 10.08 5.03
CA GLN A 120 8.39 9.53 6.36
C GLN A 120 8.66 8.02 6.33
N ALA A 121 7.93 7.25 5.51
CA ALA A 121 8.16 5.82 5.34
C ALA A 121 9.55 5.51 4.77
N LEU A 122 10.05 6.38 3.88
CA LEU A 122 11.32 6.22 3.16
C LEU A 122 12.46 7.06 3.76
N ASP A 123 12.24 7.67 4.92
CA ASP A 123 13.26 8.48 5.60
C ASP A 123 14.55 7.65 5.78
N PRO A 124 15.70 8.16 5.34
CA PRO A 124 16.99 7.49 5.51
C PRO A 124 17.34 7.12 6.96
N ALA A 125 16.77 7.83 7.95
CA ALA A 125 16.92 7.48 9.36
C ALA A 125 16.23 6.13 9.68
N ASN A 126 15.22 5.73 8.91
CA ASN A 126 14.61 4.41 8.99
C ASN A 126 15.43 3.42 8.15
N LEU A 127 16.43 2.78 8.76
CA LEU A 127 17.24 1.76 8.08
C LEU A 127 16.40 0.74 7.31
N ARG A 128 15.28 0.35 7.91
CA ARG A 128 14.24 -0.50 7.31
C ARG A 128 12.97 0.34 7.20
N PRO A 129 12.39 0.54 6.00
CA PRO A 129 11.14 1.29 5.82
C PRO A 129 10.00 0.62 6.57
N ARG A 130 9.62 1.19 7.70
CA ARG A 130 8.56 0.64 8.57
C ARG A 130 7.66 1.76 9.03
N ILE A 131 6.36 1.59 8.78
CA ILE A 131 5.38 2.63 9.07
C ILE A 131 4.00 2.04 9.38
N LEU A 132 3.28 2.70 10.27
CA LEU A 132 1.85 2.51 10.50
C LEU A 132 1.09 3.70 9.91
N LEU A 133 0.33 3.46 8.86
CA LEU A 133 -0.62 4.41 8.27
C LEU A 133 -1.93 4.31 9.06
N ALA A 134 -2.10 5.22 10.02
CA ALA A 134 -3.22 5.22 10.96
C ALA A 134 -4.26 6.30 10.64
N ASP A 135 -4.24 6.84 9.45
CA ASP A 135 -5.17 7.86 8.96
C ASP A 135 -6.63 7.40 9.05
N THR A 136 -7.55 8.33 9.31
CA THR A 136 -8.99 8.03 9.34
C THR A 136 -9.49 7.53 7.98
N VAL A 137 -10.71 7.01 7.97
CA VAL A 137 -11.32 6.51 6.73
C VAL A 137 -11.46 7.64 5.71
N GLY A 138 -11.18 7.34 4.43
CA GLY A 138 -11.39 8.31 3.33
C GLY A 138 -10.15 9.09 2.88
N LEU A 139 -9.05 9.11 3.63
CA LEU A 139 -7.82 9.86 3.30
C LEU A 139 -6.91 9.21 2.25
N GLY A 140 -7.20 7.97 1.84
CA GLY A 140 -6.50 7.34 0.72
C GLY A 140 -5.30 6.47 1.11
N LYS A 141 -5.30 5.81 2.27
CA LYS A 141 -4.24 4.87 2.68
C LYS A 141 -3.77 3.91 1.59
N THR A 142 -4.69 3.40 0.76
CA THR A 142 -4.36 2.52 -0.37
C THR A 142 -3.44 3.22 -1.40
N LEU A 143 -3.64 4.52 -1.63
CA LEU A 143 -2.79 5.31 -2.53
C LEU A 143 -1.41 5.54 -1.91
N GLU A 144 -1.34 5.84 -0.62
CA GLU A 144 -0.07 5.97 0.10
C GLU A 144 0.73 4.66 0.05
N ILE A 145 0.08 3.51 0.29
CA ILE A 145 0.69 2.19 0.12
C ILE A 145 1.25 2.03 -1.29
N GLY A 146 0.46 2.34 -2.32
CA GLY A 146 0.88 2.24 -3.71
C GLY A 146 2.07 3.13 -4.04
N MET A 147 2.09 4.37 -3.56
CA MET A 147 3.20 5.31 -3.73
C MET A 147 4.48 4.80 -3.03
N ILE A 148 4.38 4.34 -1.78
CA ILE A 148 5.54 3.76 -1.05
C ILE A 148 6.08 2.56 -1.80
N LEU A 149 5.22 1.64 -2.25
CA LEU A 149 5.65 0.45 -2.99
C LEU A 149 6.29 0.81 -4.34
N ALA A 150 5.77 1.79 -5.06
CA ALA A 150 6.33 2.28 -6.32
C ALA A 150 7.76 2.83 -6.13
N GLU A 151 7.96 3.64 -5.10
CA GLU A 151 9.27 4.17 -4.73
C GLU A 151 10.23 3.06 -4.29
N LEU A 152 9.77 2.09 -3.50
CA LEU A 152 10.59 0.93 -3.10
C LEU A 152 11.05 0.12 -4.31
N VAL A 153 10.18 -0.09 -5.30
CA VAL A 153 10.53 -0.77 -6.55
C VAL A 153 11.65 -0.02 -7.28
N ARG A 154 11.54 1.30 -7.41
CA ARG A 154 12.56 2.13 -8.08
C ARG A 154 13.90 2.15 -7.34
N ARG A 155 13.88 1.98 -6.02
CA ARG A 155 15.06 1.88 -5.13
C ARG A 155 15.62 0.45 -5.03
N GLY A 156 15.13 -0.50 -5.84
CA GLY A 156 15.58 -1.90 -5.79
C GLY A 156 15.21 -2.64 -4.49
N ARG A 157 14.19 -2.14 -3.76
CA ARG A 157 13.67 -2.70 -2.50
C ARG A 157 12.21 -3.18 -2.63
N GLY A 158 11.77 -3.52 -3.83
CA GLY A 158 10.39 -3.89 -4.15
C GLY A 158 10.29 -4.97 -5.22
N ASP A 159 11.25 -5.88 -5.31
CA ASP A 159 11.17 -7.03 -6.22
C ASP A 159 10.14 -8.04 -5.68
N ARG A 160 10.26 -8.42 -4.41
CA ARG A 160 9.38 -9.38 -3.75
C ARG A 160 8.46 -8.70 -2.75
N ILE A 161 7.18 -8.57 -3.12
CA ILE A 161 6.19 -7.86 -2.31
C ILE A 161 5.02 -8.79 -1.97
N LEU A 162 4.60 -8.77 -0.69
CA LEU A 162 3.40 -9.46 -0.22
C LEU A 162 2.41 -8.45 0.35
N ILE A 163 1.20 -8.43 -0.17
CA ILE A 163 0.07 -7.68 0.41
C ILE A 163 -0.85 -8.68 1.11
N VAL A 164 -1.09 -8.44 2.39
CA VAL A 164 -2.04 -9.19 3.22
C VAL A 164 -3.18 -8.26 3.59
N THR A 165 -4.40 -8.59 3.19
CA THR A 165 -5.58 -7.74 3.37
C THR A 165 -6.80 -8.58 3.71
N PRO A 166 -7.89 -8.02 4.25
CA PRO A 166 -9.17 -8.72 4.36
C PRO A 166 -9.67 -9.22 3.00
N ARG A 167 -10.42 -10.31 3.03
CA ARG A 167 -10.85 -11.01 1.82
C ARG A 167 -11.63 -10.13 0.84
N HIS A 168 -12.51 -9.29 1.35
CA HIS A 168 -13.37 -8.41 0.55
C HIS A 168 -12.65 -7.20 -0.08
N VAL A 169 -11.42 -6.89 0.36
CA VAL A 169 -10.60 -5.77 -0.17
C VAL A 169 -9.61 -6.22 -1.25
N LEU A 170 -9.34 -7.54 -1.34
CA LEU A 170 -8.30 -8.11 -2.20
C LEU A 170 -8.31 -7.57 -3.63
N GLU A 171 -9.47 -7.59 -4.27
CA GLU A 171 -9.59 -7.27 -5.68
C GLU A 171 -9.52 -5.77 -5.92
N GLN A 172 -10.11 -4.98 -5.04
CA GLN A 172 -9.96 -3.53 -5.09
C GLN A 172 -8.48 -3.13 -4.94
N MET A 173 -7.77 -3.70 -3.96
CA MET A 173 -6.35 -3.44 -3.77
C MET A 173 -5.54 -3.86 -5.01
N GLN A 174 -5.81 -5.04 -5.58
CA GLN A 174 -5.18 -5.50 -6.80
C GLN A 174 -5.45 -4.56 -7.98
N HIS A 175 -6.69 -4.10 -8.11
CA HIS A 175 -7.11 -3.15 -9.15
C HIS A 175 -6.36 -1.82 -9.02
N GLU A 176 -6.34 -1.21 -7.83
CA GLU A 176 -5.65 0.06 -7.58
C GLU A 176 -4.15 -0.06 -7.85
N MET A 177 -3.49 -1.13 -7.37
CA MET A 177 -2.06 -1.35 -7.57
C MET A 177 -1.71 -1.48 -9.05
N TRP A 178 -2.52 -2.20 -9.85
CA TRP A 178 -2.26 -2.32 -11.27
C TRP A 178 -2.64 -1.03 -12.02
N SER A 179 -3.86 -0.56 -11.88
CA SER A 179 -4.38 0.54 -12.72
C SER A 179 -3.67 1.88 -12.50
N ARG A 180 -3.22 2.16 -11.27
CA ARG A 180 -2.60 3.46 -10.92
C ARG A 180 -1.09 3.42 -10.88
N PHE A 181 -0.50 2.32 -10.41
CA PHE A 181 0.93 2.23 -10.12
C PHE A 181 1.68 1.30 -11.08
N ALA A 182 1.00 0.63 -11.99
CA ALA A 182 1.55 -0.40 -12.88
C ALA A 182 2.28 -1.52 -12.11
N LEU A 183 1.83 -1.81 -10.88
CA LEU A 183 2.35 -2.86 -10.02
C LEU A 183 1.45 -4.10 -10.11
N PRO A 184 1.84 -5.14 -10.87
CA PRO A 184 1.05 -6.36 -10.99
C PRO A 184 1.20 -7.24 -9.75
N PHE A 185 0.08 -7.67 -9.16
CA PHE A 185 0.03 -8.63 -8.08
C PHE A 185 -0.76 -9.87 -8.49
N VAL A 186 -0.23 -11.04 -8.18
CA VAL A 186 -0.95 -12.31 -8.38
C VAL A 186 -1.79 -12.58 -7.12
N ARG A 187 -3.10 -12.82 -7.33
CA ARG A 187 -3.99 -13.23 -6.25
C ARG A 187 -3.74 -14.70 -5.90
N LEU A 188 -3.33 -14.96 -4.67
CA LEU A 188 -3.06 -16.29 -4.14
C LEU A 188 -4.11 -16.68 -3.11
N ASP A 189 -5.31 -17.04 -3.57
CA ASP A 189 -6.30 -17.74 -2.74
C ASP A 189 -5.95 -19.23 -2.58
N SER A 190 -6.76 -19.97 -1.84
CA SER A 190 -6.54 -21.40 -1.62
C SER A 190 -6.49 -22.20 -2.93
N VAL A 191 -7.27 -21.80 -3.93
CA VAL A 191 -7.31 -22.42 -5.27
C VAL A 191 -6.04 -22.04 -6.06
N GLY A 192 -5.65 -20.77 -6.03
CA GLY A 192 -4.42 -20.27 -6.65
C GLY A 192 -3.18 -20.97 -6.12
N ILE A 193 -3.05 -21.13 -4.80
CA ILE A 193 -1.94 -21.85 -4.18
C ILE A 193 -1.94 -23.33 -4.58
N GLN A 194 -3.12 -23.98 -4.67
CA GLN A 194 -3.19 -25.37 -5.15
C GLN A 194 -2.80 -25.49 -6.61
N ARG A 195 -3.16 -24.54 -7.46
CA ARG A 195 -2.73 -24.50 -8.87
C ARG A 195 -1.22 -24.39 -8.97
N VAL A 196 -0.62 -23.46 -8.22
CA VAL A 196 0.85 -23.33 -8.15
C VAL A 196 1.50 -24.64 -7.71
N ARG A 197 0.98 -25.30 -6.67
CA ARG A 197 1.52 -26.57 -6.18
C ARG A 197 1.46 -27.70 -7.21
N ARG A 198 0.50 -27.67 -8.13
CA ARG A 198 0.40 -28.66 -9.23
C ARG A 198 1.39 -28.37 -10.36
N SER A 199 1.81 -27.12 -10.51
CA SER A 199 2.73 -26.68 -11.58
C SER A 199 4.21 -26.71 -11.18
N VAL A 200 4.53 -26.92 -9.90
CA VAL A 200 5.91 -26.91 -9.40
C VAL A 200 6.22 -28.20 -8.64
N PRO A 201 7.51 -28.58 -8.53
CA PRO A 201 7.93 -29.72 -7.71
C PRO A 201 7.44 -29.58 -6.26
N ALA A 202 7.08 -30.70 -5.62
CA ALA A 202 6.53 -30.71 -4.27
C ALA A 202 7.47 -30.10 -3.21
N SER A 203 8.77 -30.11 -3.45
CA SER A 203 9.80 -29.49 -2.61
C SER A 203 9.85 -27.97 -2.71
N ARG A 204 9.30 -27.38 -3.77
CA ARG A 204 9.36 -25.93 -3.99
C ARG A 204 8.33 -25.19 -3.14
N ASN A 205 8.78 -24.08 -2.52
CA ASN A 205 7.89 -23.20 -1.76
C ASN A 205 6.91 -22.50 -2.72
N PRO A 206 5.58 -22.64 -2.58
CA PRO A 206 4.62 -22.00 -3.49
C PRO A 206 4.70 -20.47 -3.49
N PHE A 207 5.16 -19.85 -2.39
CA PHE A 207 5.34 -18.40 -2.31
C PHE A 207 6.63 -17.90 -2.96
N SER A 208 7.53 -18.80 -3.40
CA SER A 208 8.72 -18.42 -4.16
C SER A 208 8.46 -18.23 -5.66
N VAL A 209 7.28 -18.65 -6.15
CA VAL A 209 6.96 -18.67 -7.60
C VAL A 209 6.67 -17.28 -8.14
N PHE A 210 5.92 -16.47 -7.40
CA PHE A 210 5.58 -15.13 -7.82
C PHE A 210 6.31 -14.10 -6.96
N HIS A 211 6.87 -13.08 -7.62
CA HIS A 211 7.57 -12.00 -6.95
C HIS A 211 6.61 -11.10 -6.18
N ARG A 212 5.42 -10.83 -6.72
CA ARG A 212 4.41 -9.97 -6.09
C ARG A 212 3.10 -10.74 -5.94
N ALA A 213 2.66 -10.86 -4.70
CA ALA A 213 1.46 -11.61 -4.35
C ALA A 213 0.53 -10.80 -3.44
N ILE A 214 -0.78 -11.00 -3.62
CA ILE A 214 -1.81 -10.49 -2.74
C ILE A 214 -2.66 -11.66 -2.24
N ILE A 215 -2.92 -11.69 -0.94
CA ILE A 215 -3.58 -12.83 -0.29
C ILE A 215 -4.40 -12.36 0.92
N SER A 216 -5.50 -13.06 1.23
CA SER A 216 -6.26 -12.74 2.43
C SER A 216 -5.58 -13.26 3.70
N ILE A 217 -5.71 -12.48 4.78
CA ILE A 217 -5.22 -12.85 6.10
C ILE A 217 -5.82 -14.19 6.56
N ASP A 218 -7.09 -14.43 6.25
CA ASP A 218 -7.80 -15.64 6.62
C ASP A 218 -7.24 -16.90 5.95
N THR A 219 -6.79 -16.78 4.72
CA THR A 219 -6.13 -17.88 4.01
C THR A 219 -4.74 -18.10 4.58
N LEU A 220 -3.96 -17.02 4.78
CA LEU A 220 -2.54 -17.08 5.08
C LEU A 220 -2.24 -17.51 6.51
N LYS A 221 -3.11 -17.20 7.49
CA LYS A 221 -2.93 -17.52 8.92
C LYS A 221 -2.90 -19.02 9.26
N SER A 222 -3.29 -19.87 8.31
CA SER A 222 -3.33 -21.31 8.51
C SER A 222 -1.91 -21.88 8.75
N ASP A 223 -1.74 -22.75 9.73
CA ASP A 223 -0.46 -23.40 10.06
C ASP A 223 0.18 -24.11 8.85
N ARG A 224 -0.61 -24.54 7.89
CA ARG A 224 -0.20 -25.12 6.63
C ARG A 224 0.76 -24.22 5.84
N TYR A 225 0.58 -22.88 5.94
CA TYR A 225 1.37 -21.90 5.18
C TYR A 225 2.50 -21.27 6.00
N LEU A 226 2.37 -21.19 7.32
CA LEU A 226 3.33 -20.52 8.19
C LEU A 226 4.76 -21.05 8.03
N ASN A 227 4.93 -22.36 7.84
CA ASN A 227 6.26 -22.97 7.64
C ASN A 227 6.89 -22.57 6.30
N HIS A 228 6.10 -22.33 5.27
CA HIS A 228 6.57 -21.84 3.97
C HIS A 228 6.98 -20.37 4.08
N LEU A 229 6.20 -19.56 4.81
CA LEU A 229 6.47 -18.13 5.02
C LEU A 229 7.74 -17.89 5.81
N ARG A 230 8.03 -18.72 6.84
CA ARG A 230 9.29 -18.64 7.60
C ARG A 230 10.55 -18.83 6.76
N LYS A 231 10.43 -19.52 5.62
CA LYS A 231 11.53 -19.79 4.69
C LYS A 231 11.58 -18.80 3.52
N GLN A 232 10.66 -17.84 3.47
CA GLN A 232 10.55 -16.87 2.39
C GLN A 232 10.87 -15.48 2.91
N ARG A 233 11.83 -14.80 2.28
CA ARG A 233 12.09 -13.37 2.52
C ARG A 233 11.33 -12.51 1.53
N TRP A 234 10.91 -11.36 2.01
CA TRP A 234 10.20 -10.34 1.24
C TRP A 234 10.95 -9.01 1.33
N ASP A 235 10.96 -8.25 0.24
CA ASP A 235 11.46 -6.88 0.27
C ASP A 235 10.47 -5.97 0.99
N ALA A 236 9.17 -6.14 0.71
CA ALA A 236 8.12 -5.40 1.37
C ALA A 236 6.93 -6.28 1.71
N VAL A 237 6.35 -6.06 2.88
CA VAL A 237 5.08 -6.64 3.31
C VAL A 237 4.13 -5.52 3.70
N VAL A 238 2.91 -5.59 3.20
CA VAL A 238 1.80 -4.72 3.60
C VAL A 238 0.80 -5.56 4.38
N ILE A 239 0.36 -5.08 5.54
CA ILE A 239 -0.76 -5.67 6.30
C ILE A 239 -1.83 -4.60 6.44
N ASP A 240 -2.87 -4.75 5.64
CA ASP A 240 -4.03 -3.87 5.68
C ASP A 240 -4.99 -4.33 6.78
N GLU A 241 -5.78 -3.38 7.33
CA GLU A 241 -6.61 -3.56 8.52
C GLU A 241 -5.83 -4.24 9.67
N SER A 242 -4.66 -3.67 9.97
CA SER A 242 -3.69 -4.21 10.92
C SER A 242 -4.20 -4.32 12.37
N HIS A 243 -5.33 -3.70 12.71
CA HIS A 243 -6.00 -3.93 13.99
C HIS A 243 -6.35 -5.41 14.22
N ASN A 244 -6.50 -6.20 13.16
CA ASN A 244 -6.77 -7.64 13.23
C ASN A 244 -5.57 -8.47 13.74
N VAL A 245 -4.37 -7.90 13.79
CA VAL A 245 -3.15 -8.60 14.24
C VAL A 245 -2.66 -8.18 15.63
N THR A 246 -3.38 -7.31 16.32
CA THR A 246 -3.00 -6.73 17.63
C THR A 246 -3.11 -7.69 18.81
N ASN A 247 -3.97 -8.72 18.71
CA ASN A 247 -4.23 -9.63 19.82
C ASN A 247 -3.17 -10.71 19.90
N LYS A 248 -2.27 -10.57 20.89
CA LYS A 248 -1.14 -11.47 21.10
C LYS A 248 -1.58 -12.93 21.27
N GLY A 249 -0.88 -13.85 20.62
CA GLY A 249 -1.14 -15.30 20.68
C GLY A 249 -2.21 -15.81 19.70
N THR A 250 -2.91 -14.92 18.99
CA THR A 250 -3.82 -15.34 17.91
C THR A 250 -3.04 -15.79 16.65
N LEU A 251 -3.70 -16.53 15.77
CA LEU A 251 -3.10 -16.94 14.49
C LEU A 251 -2.72 -15.74 13.63
N ASN A 252 -3.53 -14.68 13.64
CA ASN A 252 -3.25 -13.45 12.92
C ASN A 252 -1.98 -12.76 13.45
N ASN A 253 -1.84 -12.67 14.78
CA ASN A 253 -0.65 -12.07 15.39
C ASN A 253 0.61 -12.89 15.11
N ARG A 254 0.53 -14.23 15.21
CA ARG A 254 1.65 -15.12 14.86
C ARG A 254 2.07 -14.97 13.39
N LEU A 255 1.11 -14.83 12.48
CA LEU A 255 1.38 -14.55 11.07
C LEU A 255 2.13 -13.24 10.92
N ALA A 256 1.63 -12.14 11.53
CA ALA A 256 2.26 -10.83 11.45
C ALA A 256 3.68 -10.83 12.02
N ASP A 257 3.92 -11.51 13.14
CA ASP A 257 5.24 -11.65 13.74
C ASP A 257 6.24 -12.39 12.82
N ILE A 258 5.79 -13.46 12.14
CA ILE A 258 6.61 -14.16 11.14
C ILE A 258 6.93 -13.24 9.97
N LEU A 259 5.95 -12.53 9.43
CA LEU A 259 6.14 -11.64 8.29
C LEU A 259 7.04 -10.46 8.64
N ALA A 260 6.87 -9.86 9.82
CA ALA A 260 7.70 -8.74 10.29
C ALA A 260 9.19 -9.10 10.36
N ARG A 261 9.51 -10.35 10.74
CA ARG A 261 10.89 -10.86 10.78
C ARG A 261 11.45 -11.25 9.41
N GLN A 262 10.58 -11.56 8.44
CA GLN A 262 10.97 -12.03 7.11
C GLN A 262 10.88 -10.93 6.02
N THR A 263 10.69 -9.67 6.42
CA THR A 263 10.60 -8.57 5.46
C THR A 263 11.54 -7.43 5.81
N ASP A 264 12.03 -6.75 4.80
CA ASP A 264 12.80 -5.49 4.96
C ASP A 264 11.84 -4.33 5.26
N ALA A 265 10.93 -4.00 4.34
CA ALA A 265 9.92 -2.98 4.56
C ALA A 265 8.62 -3.56 5.12
N LEU A 266 8.02 -2.91 6.14
CA LEU A 266 6.74 -3.30 6.71
C LEU A 266 5.80 -2.10 6.78
N ILE A 267 4.70 -2.18 6.05
CA ILE A 267 3.66 -1.16 6.01
C ILE A 267 2.42 -1.74 6.68
N LEU A 268 2.05 -1.19 7.80
CA LEU A 268 0.80 -1.50 8.49
C LEU A 268 -0.22 -0.40 8.17
N ALA A 269 -1.46 -0.76 7.88
CA ALA A 269 -2.53 0.21 7.63
C ALA A 269 -3.76 -0.12 8.48
N SER A 270 -4.33 0.86 9.15
CA SER A 270 -5.59 0.73 9.88
C SER A 270 -6.16 2.09 10.22
N ALA A 271 -7.47 2.28 10.09
CA ALA A 271 -8.13 3.48 10.60
C ALA A 271 -8.24 3.47 12.13
N THR A 272 -8.26 2.29 12.73
CA THR A 272 -8.35 2.09 14.18
C THR A 272 -7.16 1.26 14.66
N PRO A 273 -6.00 1.89 14.94
CA PRO A 273 -4.74 1.19 15.18
C PRO A 273 -4.67 0.41 16.51
N HIS A 274 -5.67 0.52 17.36
CA HIS A 274 -5.74 -0.25 18.60
C HIS A 274 -7.21 -0.59 18.96
N ASN A 275 -7.39 -1.51 19.92
CA ASN A 275 -8.70 -2.01 20.32
C ASN A 275 -9.08 -1.52 21.74
N GLY A 276 -8.73 -0.29 22.10
CA GLY A 276 -8.93 0.30 23.44
C GLY A 276 -7.98 -0.22 24.51
N ASN A 277 -7.05 -1.10 24.14
CA ASN A 277 -6.03 -1.56 25.07
C ASN A 277 -4.67 -1.01 24.59
N PRO A 278 -3.98 -0.19 25.41
CA PRO A 278 -2.65 0.32 25.08
C PRO A 278 -1.67 -0.77 24.64
N LYS A 279 -1.84 -2.00 25.17
CA LYS A 279 -1.03 -3.16 24.78
C LYS A 279 -1.25 -3.59 23.33
N SER A 280 -2.43 -3.33 22.74
CA SER A 280 -2.69 -3.67 21.34
C SER A 280 -1.97 -2.72 20.39
N PHE A 281 -1.92 -1.43 20.72
CA PHE A 281 -1.12 -0.46 19.95
C PHE A 281 0.38 -0.74 20.11
N ALA A 282 0.83 -0.99 21.36
CA ALA A 282 2.21 -1.39 21.61
C ALA A 282 2.63 -2.64 20.81
N GLU A 283 1.69 -3.56 20.56
CA GLU A 283 1.96 -4.73 19.72
C GLU A 283 2.20 -4.36 18.25
N LEU A 284 1.46 -3.40 17.67
CA LEU A 284 1.74 -2.89 16.32
C LEU A 284 3.09 -2.18 16.26
N ILE A 285 3.39 -1.37 17.25
CA ILE A 285 4.70 -0.69 17.35
C ILE A 285 5.82 -1.73 17.48
N ARG A 286 5.64 -2.79 18.28
CA ARG A 286 6.60 -3.88 18.43
C ARG A 286 6.85 -4.62 17.10
N LEU A 287 5.83 -4.80 16.27
CA LEU A 287 5.99 -5.41 14.94
C LEU A 287 6.83 -4.52 14.01
N LEU A 288 6.69 -3.20 14.13
CA LEU A 288 7.48 -2.24 13.35
C LEU A 288 8.91 -2.10 13.90
N GLU A 289 9.02 -1.84 15.19
CA GLU A 289 10.29 -1.60 15.89
C GLU A 289 10.24 -2.24 17.28
N PRO A 290 10.87 -3.40 17.48
CA PRO A 290 10.81 -4.09 18.77
C PRO A 290 11.35 -3.28 19.95
N THR A 291 12.34 -2.41 19.73
CA THR A 291 12.97 -1.59 20.76
C THR A 291 12.15 -0.35 21.14
N ALA A 292 11.19 0.05 20.31
CA ALA A 292 10.29 1.18 20.60
C ALA A 292 9.26 0.88 21.70
N VAL A 293 9.14 -0.39 22.11
CA VAL A 293 8.36 -0.80 23.28
C VAL A 293 9.33 -1.18 24.38
N ARG A 294 9.40 -0.36 25.44
CA ARG A 294 10.32 -0.55 26.57
C ARG A 294 9.99 -1.82 27.37
N ALA A 295 10.89 -2.23 28.22
CA ALA A 295 10.75 -3.46 29.02
C ALA A 295 9.55 -3.42 30.00
N ASP A 296 9.15 -2.22 30.46
CA ASP A 296 7.97 -1.97 31.29
C ASP A 296 6.65 -1.94 30.49
N GLY A 297 6.73 -1.96 29.15
CA GLY A 297 5.59 -1.88 28.24
C GLY A 297 5.20 -0.46 27.83
N SER A 298 5.91 0.56 28.30
CA SER A 298 5.75 1.94 27.83
C SER A 298 6.30 2.10 26.41
N LEU A 299 5.84 3.14 25.72
CA LEU A 299 6.25 3.45 24.35
C LEU A 299 7.33 4.54 24.35
N ASP A 300 8.27 4.43 23.45
CA ASP A 300 9.18 5.49 23.11
C ASP A 300 8.46 6.49 22.19
N GLU A 301 8.19 7.70 22.69
CA GLU A 301 7.40 8.72 21.97
C GLU A 301 8.10 9.18 20.68
N GLU A 302 9.43 9.28 20.66
CA GLU A 302 10.19 9.68 19.48
C GLU A 302 10.12 8.62 18.38
N ALA A 303 10.31 7.35 18.75
CA ALA A 303 10.14 6.23 17.85
C ALA A 303 8.71 6.15 17.31
N VAL A 304 7.70 6.37 18.14
CA VAL A 304 6.29 6.37 17.72
C VAL A 304 6.03 7.48 16.69
N ARG A 305 6.50 8.72 16.94
CA ARG A 305 6.35 9.82 15.98
C ARG A 305 6.95 9.49 14.60
N ARG A 306 8.08 8.81 14.58
CA ARG A 306 8.73 8.39 13.34
C ARG A 306 8.00 7.24 12.63
N LEU A 307 7.38 6.33 13.39
CA LEU A 307 6.79 5.10 12.87
C LEU A 307 5.30 5.24 12.53
N VAL A 308 4.60 6.26 13.02
CA VAL A 308 3.14 6.37 12.92
C VAL A 308 2.76 7.67 12.25
N ILE A 309 1.84 7.57 11.31
CA ILE A 309 1.13 8.71 10.74
C ILE A 309 -0.34 8.54 11.07
N ARG A 310 -0.93 9.59 11.66
CA ARG A 310 -2.35 9.67 11.95
C ARG A 310 -2.87 11.05 11.64
N ARG A 311 -3.82 11.11 10.72
CA ARG A 311 -4.47 12.35 10.29
C ARG A 311 -5.97 12.11 10.15
N HIS A 312 -6.70 13.18 10.22
CA HIS A 312 -8.15 13.20 9.99
C HIS A 312 -8.51 14.36 9.04
N ARG A 313 -9.74 14.41 8.58
CA ARG A 313 -10.21 15.40 7.61
C ARG A 313 -9.92 16.85 8.02
N HIS A 314 -10.00 17.13 9.34
CA HIS A 314 -9.82 18.48 9.90
C HIS A 314 -8.38 18.80 10.31
N SER A 315 -7.44 17.87 10.16
CA SER A 315 -6.01 18.15 10.32
C SER A 315 -5.58 19.25 9.34
N ASP A 316 -4.77 20.20 9.78
CA ASP A 316 -4.38 21.37 8.97
C ASP A 316 -3.78 20.97 7.64
N GLU A 317 -2.87 19.97 7.63
CA GLU A 317 -2.24 19.41 6.42
C GLU A 317 -3.26 18.88 5.40
N VAL A 318 -4.36 18.30 5.87
CA VAL A 318 -5.40 17.73 5.01
C VAL A 318 -6.35 18.81 4.55
N ARG A 319 -6.83 19.66 5.46
CA ARG A 319 -7.80 20.73 5.17
C ARG A 319 -7.28 21.69 4.09
N ASP A 320 -6.01 22.09 4.17
CA ASP A 320 -5.39 23.02 3.23
C ASP A 320 -5.29 22.46 1.81
N VAL A 321 -5.16 21.16 1.67
CA VAL A 321 -4.98 20.46 0.37
C VAL A 321 -6.32 20.03 -0.24
N VAL A 322 -7.23 19.52 0.59
CA VAL A 322 -8.49 18.91 0.14
C VAL A 322 -9.50 19.97 -0.30
N GLY A 323 -9.60 21.08 0.42
CA GLY A 323 -10.46 22.21 0.06
C GLY A 323 -11.88 21.80 -0.35
N GLY A 324 -12.37 22.37 -1.47
CA GLY A 324 -13.71 22.09 -2.00
C GLY A 324 -13.87 20.73 -2.72
N ARG A 325 -12.82 19.92 -2.84
CA ARG A 325 -12.86 18.61 -3.54
C ARG A 325 -13.48 17.51 -2.70
N TRP A 326 -13.70 17.74 -1.43
CA TRP A 326 -14.41 16.85 -0.51
C TRP A 326 -15.55 17.61 0.13
N LYS A 327 -16.77 17.44 -0.38
CA LYS A 327 -17.94 18.12 0.14
C LYS A 327 -18.25 17.70 1.57
N GLU A 328 -18.61 18.68 2.40
CA GLU A 328 -18.97 18.40 3.78
C GLU A 328 -20.27 17.61 3.87
N ARG A 329 -20.32 16.73 4.86
CA ARG A 329 -21.49 15.95 5.23
C ARG A 329 -22.60 16.86 5.75
N LEU A 330 -23.80 16.68 5.25
CA LEU A 330 -24.99 17.35 5.81
C LEU A 330 -25.26 16.81 7.23
N THR A 331 -25.95 17.60 8.02
CA THR A 331 -26.38 17.17 9.37
C THR A 331 -27.19 15.89 9.27
N PRO A 332 -26.85 14.81 9.99
CA PRO A 332 -27.58 13.57 9.96
C PRO A 332 -29.06 13.76 10.36
N VAL A 333 -29.94 13.04 9.68
CA VAL A 333 -31.38 13.08 9.94
C VAL A 333 -31.79 11.83 10.70
N ASN A 334 -32.13 11.98 11.99
CA ASN A 334 -32.63 10.89 12.83
C ASN A 334 -34.16 10.91 12.85
N LYS A 335 -34.80 9.94 12.22
CA LYS A 335 -36.26 9.80 12.14
C LYS A 335 -36.76 8.80 13.18
N LEU A 336 -37.47 9.30 14.17
CA LEU A 336 -38.24 8.48 15.09
C LEU A 336 -39.55 8.09 14.39
N VAL A 337 -39.80 6.79 14.28
CA VAL A 337 -40.92 6.20 13.53
C VAL A 337 -41.87 5.52 14.50
N GLU A 338 -43.14 5.84 14.40
CA GLU A 338 -44.19 5.14 15.16
C GLU A 338 -44.35 3.69 14.65
N PRO A 339 -44.37 2.72 15.56
CA PRO A 339 -44.59 1.33 15.19
C PRO A 339 -46.04 1.11 14.69
N SER A 340 -46.24 0.12 13.84
CA SER A 340 -47.58 -0.40 13.58
C SER A 340 -48.16 -1.05 14.85
N PRO A 341 -49.51 -1.23 14.95
CA PRO A 341 -50.11 -1.87 16.12
C PRO A 341 -49.53 -3.26 16.42
N ALA A 342 -49.18 -4.02 15.38
CA ALA A 342 -48.57 -5.33 15.54
C ALA A 342 -47.10 -5.24 16.02
N GLU A 343 -46.34 -4.28 15.53
CA GLU A 343 -44.94 -4.00 16.02
C GLU A 343 -45.00 -3.52 17.48
N ASP A 344 -45.97 -2.69 17.83
CA ASP A 344 -46.10 -2.19 19.19
C ASP A 344 -46.49 -3.30 20.18
N ALA A 345 -47.32 -4.29 19.76
CA ALA A 345 -47.61 -5.48 20.53
C ALA A 345 -46.32 -6.30 20.82
N VAL A 346 -45.44 -6.48 19.82
CA VAL A 346 -44.13 -7.12 19.99
C VAL A 346 -43.27 -6.33 20.98
N ALA A 347 -43.20 -5.01 20.80
CA ALA A 347 -42.42 -4.12 21.67
C ALA A 347 -42.92 -4.18 23.13
N GLY A 348 -44.22 -4.15 23.33
CA GLY A 348 -44.82 -4.29 24.65
C GLY A 348 -44.53 -5.64 25.33
N GLU A 349 -44.51 -6.73 24.56
CA GLU A 349 -44.12 -8.05 25.07
C GLU A 349 -42.65 -8.13 25.40
N LEU A 350 -41.78 -7.58 24.54
CA LEU A 350 -40.32 -7.46 24.81
C LEU A 350 -40.07 -6.66 26.06
N SER A 351 -40.72 -5.50 26.21
CA SER A 351 -40.53 -4.64 27.40
C SER A 351 -40.94 -5.37 28.67
N ARG A 352 -42.15 -5.95 28.70
CA ARG A 352 -42.73 -6.54 29.93
C ARG A 352 -42.08 -7.86 30.33
N THR A 353 -41.85 -8.73 29.41
CA THR A 353 -41.44 -10.11 29.68
C THR A 353 -39.93 -10.31 29.66
N TRP A 354 -39.20 -9.51 28.84
CA TRP A 354 -37.80 -9.76 28.56
C TRP A 354 -36.87 -8.65 29.10
N LEU A 355 -37.16 -7.38 28.81
CA LEU A 355 -36.25 -6.26 29.16
C LEU A 355 -36.47 -5.79 30.60
N HIS A 356 -37.69 -5.47 30.97
CA HIS A 356 -38.03 -4.87 32.26
C HIS A 356 -38.93 -5.83 33.06
N ARG A 357 -38.43 -7.04 33.30
CA ARG A 357 -39.13 -8.05 34.08
C ARG A 357 -39.51 -7.45 35.41
N SER A 358 -40.76 -7.02 35.49
CA SER A 358 -41.30 -6.15 36.53
C SER A 358 -40.99 -6.64 37.94
N ASP A 359 -40.64 -5.67 38.79
CA ASP A 359 -40.59 -5.74 40.25
C ASP A 359 -41.98 -6.06 40.91
N GLY A 360 -42.85 -6.73 40.22
CA GLY A 360 -44.19 -7.11 40.69
C GLY A 360 -44.20 -8.45 41.36
N ALA A 361 -43.82 -8.51 42.57
CA ALA A 361 -44.17 -9.39 43.71
C ALA A 361 -42.92 -9.53 44.62
N SER A 362 -42.54 -8.50 45.29
CA SER A 362 -41.72 -8.64 46.50
C SER A 362 -42.56 -9.17 47.65
N ALA A 363 -42.50 -10.49 47.88
CA ALA A 363 -42.84 -10.99 49.20
C ALA A 363 -41.82 -10.45 50.22
N PRO A 364 -42.21 -9.92 51.34
CA PRO A 364 -41.30 -9.39 52.34
C PRO A 364 -40.45 -10.51 52.94
N GLY A 365 -39.14 -10.56 52.61
CA GLY A 365 -38.22 -11.49 53.26
C GLY A 365 -37.41 -12.43 52.36
N GLY A 366 -37.60 -12.43 51.04
CA GLY A 366 -36.86 -13.31 50.11
C GLY A 366 -35.56 -12.64 49.59
N ARG A 367 -34.40 -13.31 49.77
CA ARG A 367 -33.16 -12.98 49.11
C ARG A 367 -33.43 -12.96 47.60
N ARG A 368 -33.20 -11.80 46.93
CA ARG A 368 -33.21 -11.67 45.46
C ARG A 368 -32.31 -12.75 44.86
N PRO A 369 -32.79 -13.63 43.98
CA PRO A 369 -31.90 -14.38 43.12
C PRO A 369 -31.30 -13.36 42.13
N ALA A 370 -30.00 -13.15 42.21
CA ALA A 370 -29.26 -12.37 41.21
C ALA A 370 -29.62 -12.99 39.84
N ALA A 371 -30.25 -12.20 38.97
CA ALA A 371 -30.48 -12.59 37.59
C ALA A 371 -29.13 -13.03 37.04
N ARG A 372 -29.01 -14.28 36.56
CA ARG A 372 -27.79 -14.75 35.92
C ARG A 372 -27.58 -13.87 34.70
N GLY A 373 -26.49 -13.12 34.65
CA GLY A 373 -26.17 -12.10 33.64
C GLY A 373 -26.37 -12.53 32.16
N GLY A 374 -26.47 -13.84 31.89
CA GLY A 374 -26.77 -14.36 30.55
C GLY A 374 -28.20 -14.17 30.07
N ASP A 375 -29.18 -14.00 30.96
CA ASP A 375 -30.61 -13.87 30.55
C ASP A 375 -30.95 -12.41 30.17
N SER A 376 -30.31 -11.42 30.80
CA SER A 376 -30.47 -10.01 30.46
C SER A 376 -29.81 -9.68 29.09
N LEU A 377 -28.62 -10.22 28.81
CA LEU A 377 -27.94 -10.03 27.52
C LEU A 377 -28.74 -10.67 26.36
N PHE A 378 -29.41 -11.77 26.61
CA PHE A 378 -30.25 -12.38 25.59
C PHE A 378 -31.51 -11.55 25.30
N ALA A 379 -32.11 -10.92 26.30
CA ALA A 379 -33.26 -10.02 26.13
C ALA A 379 -32.92 -8.86 25.19
N TRP A 380 -31.72 -8.24 25.33
CA TRP A 380 -31.24 -7.21 24.43
C TRP A 380 -30.92 -7.75 23.04
N THR A 381 -30.54 -9.02 22.89
CA THR A 381 -30.38 -9.66 21.58
C THR A 381 -31.73 -9.79 20.86
N LEU A 382 -32.81 -10.11 21.57
CA LEU A 382 -34.17 -10.14 21.02
C LEU A 382 -34.62 -8.72 20.62
N ALA A 383 -34.40 -7.73 21.49
CA ALA A 383 -34.74 -6.33 21.23
C ALA A 383 -33.97 -5.80 20.00
N LYS A 384 -32.65 -6.03 19.90
CA LYS A 384 -31.84 -5.65 18.75
C LYS A 384 -32.35 -6.32 17.46
N SER A 385 -32.72 -7.58 17.51
CA SER A 385 -33.28 -8.28 16.35
C SER A 385 -34.63 -7.70 15.94
N PHE A 386 -35.53 -7.34 16.90
CA PHE A 386 -36.81 -6.69 16.63
C PHE A 386 -36.61 -5.29 16.02
N LEU A 387 -35.69 -4.48 16.58
CA LEU A 387 -35.40 -3.14 16.08
C LEU A 387 -34.83 -3.18 14.66
N SER A 388 -34.21 -4.28 14.24
CA SER A 388 -33.82 -4.53 12.85
C SER A 388 -35.02 -4.85 11.98
N SER A 389 -35.72 -5.97 12.24
CA SER A 389 -36.98 -6.31 11.59
C SER A 389 -37.73 -7.45 12.32
N PRO A 390 -39.05 -7.58 12.14
CA PRO A 390 -39.80 -8.74 12.60
C PRO A 390 -39.25 -10.07 12.06
N ALA A 391 -38.77 -10.12 10.81
CA ALA A 391 -38.14 -11.29 10.21
C ALA A 391 -36.85 -11.71 10.94
N ALA A 392 -36.03 -10.76 11.34
CA ALA A 392 -34.81 -11.02 12.10
C ALA A 392 -35.11 -11.53 13.53
N LEU A 393 -36.17 -11.03 14.16
CA LEU A 393 -36.63 -11.51 15.46
C LEU A 393 -37.11 -12.98 15.34
N ILE A 394 -37.91 -13.30 14.34
CA ILE A 394 -38.40 -14.68 14.08
C ILE A 394 -37.20 -15.62 13.92
N GLN A 395 -36.22 -15.26 13.10
CA GLN A 395 -35.01 -16.07 12.92
C GLN A 395 -34.28 -16.31 14.24
N THR A 396 -34.05 -15.24 15.03
CA THR A 396 -33.37 -15.34 16.32
C THR A 396 -34.08 -16.26 17.30
N ILE A 397 -35.40 -16.19 17.35
CA ILE A 397 -36.23 -17.07 18.20
C ILE A 397 -36.15 -18.52 17.71
N ASP A 398 -36.30 -18.76 16.40
CA ASP A 398 -36.25 -20.08 15.80
C ASP A 398 -34.92 -20.78 16.03
N GLU A 399 -33.80 -20.07 15.86
CA GLU A 399 -32.47 -20.60 16.18
C GLU A 399 -32.32 -20.96 17.68
N ARG A 400 -32.85 -20.13 18.57
CA ARG A 400 -32.80 -20.41 20.02
C ARG A 400 -33.62 -21.63 20.39
N LEU A 401 -34.82 -21.74 19.82
CA LEU A 401 -35.70 -22.90 20.03
C LEU A 401 -35.12 -24.18 19.44
N ALA A 402 -34.46 -24.09 18.27
CA ALA A 402 -33.77 -25.22 17.65
C ALA A 402 -32.61 -25.74 18.51
N ARG A 403 -31.78 -24.83 19.01
CA ARG A 403 -30.63 -25.15 19.91
C ARG A 403 -31.14 -25.81 21.22
N ARG A 404 -32.25 -25.35 21.75
CA ARG A 404 -32.88 -25.98 22.95
C ARG A 404 -33.40 -27.37 22.67
N ARG A 405 -34.12 -27.57 21.54
CA ARG A 405 -34.57 -28.89 21.10
C ARG A 405 -33.42 -29.88 20.92
N SER A 406 -32.33 -29.44 20.30
CA SER A 406 -31.14 -30.29 20.15
C SER A 406 -30.53 -30.70 21.50
N ARG A 407 -30.50 -29.79 22.49
CA ARG A 407 -29.98 -30.09 23.84
C ARG A 407 -30.89 -30.99 24.61
N ALA A 408 -32.22 -30.85 24.47
CA ALA A 408 -33.19 -31.73 25.07
C ALA A 408 -33.13 -33.15 24.47
N ALA A 409 -32.96 -33.28 23.16
CA ALA A 409 -32.74 -34.58 22.49
C ALA A 409 -31.44 -35.27 22.91
N ALA A 410 -30.43 -34.52 23.33
CA ALA A 410 -29.15 -35.01 23.88
C ALA A 410 -29.22 -35.34 25.40
N GLY A 411 -30.42 -35.32 26.01
CA GLY A 411 -30.63 -35.70 27.43
C GLY A 411 -30.15 -34.68 28.45
N SER A 412 -29.87 -33.46 28.06
CA SER A 412 -29.21 -32.44 28.92
C SER A 412 -30.13 -31.32 29.40
N ALA A 413 -31.45 -31.35 29.08
CA ALA A 413 -32.37 -30.25 29.40
C ALA A 413 -33.75 -30.75 29.90
N PRO A 414 -34.36 -30.09 30.92
CA PRO A 414 -35.70 -30.39 31.38
C PRO A 414 -36.78 -29.90 30.39
N GLU A 415 -37.98 -30.43 30.54
CA GLU A 415 -39.23 -30.15 29.81
C GLU A 415 -39.55 -28.66 29.54
N PRO A 416 -40.55 -28.35 28.70
CA PRO A 416 -40.77 -26.98 28.20
C PRO A 416 -40.83 -25.95 29.32
N SER A 417 -39.79 -25.15 29.41
CA SER A 417 -39.68 -24.11 30.44
C SER A 417 -40.64 -22.94 30.08
N GLU A 418 -41.09 -22.18 31.08
CA GLU A 418 -41.82 -20.91 30.88
C GLU A 418 -41.17 -20.02 29.81
N GLN A 419 -39.86 -20.05 29.77
CA GLN A 419 -39.11 -19.31 28.77
C GLN A 419 -39.29 -19.83 27.33
N SER A 420 -39.54 -21.11 27.12
CA SER A 420 -39.87 -21.66 25.79
C SER A 420 -41.27 -21.27 25.32
N GLN A 421 -42.22 -21.17 26.27
CA GLN A 421 -43.55 -20.70 25.98
C GLN A 421 -43.57 -19.19 25.70
N ALA A 422 -42.85 -18.41 26.44
CA ALA A 422 -42.66 -16.96 26.21
C ALA A 422 -42.02 -16.68 24.85
N LEU A 423 -41.01 -17.47 24.43
CA LEU A 423 -40.42 -17.39 23.09
C LEU A 423 -41.41 -17.75 21.99
N ALA A 424 -42.24 -18.78 22.18
CA ALA A 424 -43.26 -19.16 21.21
C ALA A 424 -44.32 -18.06 21.04
N HIS A 425 -44.77 -17.47 22.15
CA HIS A 425 -45.72 -16.36 22.11
C HIS A 425 -45.12 -15.11 21.44
N LEU A 426 -43.88 -14.75 21.78
CA LEU A 426 -43.19 -13.63 21.12
C LEU A 426 -43.03 -13.88 19.62
N ARG A 427 -42.81 -15.16 19.23
CA ARG A 427 -42.76 -15.58 17.83
C ARG A 427 -44.05 -15.36 17.10
N GLU A 428 -45.19 -15.71 17.71
CA GLU A 428 -46.51 -15.51 17.13
C GLU A 428 -46.77 -14.01 16.86
N LEU A 429 -46.49 -13.14 17.83
CA LEU A 429 -46.58 -11.69 17.67
C LEU A 429 -45.65 -11.19 16.55
N ALA A 430 -44.44 -11.71 16.50
CA ALA A 430 -43.46 -11.32 15.46
C ALA A 430 -43.91 -11.75 14.05
N VAL A 431 -44.56 -12.92 13.90
CA VAL A 431 -45.14 -13.38 12.64
C VAL A 431 -46.26 -12.44 12.21
N GLU A 432 -47.14 -12.04 13.13
CA GLU A 432 -48.19 -11.06 12.85
C GLU A 432 -47.62 -9.72 12.40
N ALA A 433 -46.63 -9.23 13.10
CA ALA A 433 -45.92 -7.99 12.73
C ALA A 433 -45.22 -8.10 11.36
N ASN A 434 -44.73 -9.29 10.98
CA ASN A 434 -44.08 -9.50 9.68
C ASN A 434 -45.04 -9.54 8.50
N THR A 435 -46.34 -9.81 8.76
CA THR A 435 -47.37 -9.84 7.73
C THR A 435 -48.15 -8.54 7.60
N THR A 436 -48.01 -7.64 8.56
CA THR A 436 -48.63 -6.30 8.56
C THR A 436 -47.67 -5.25 8.02
N ALA A 437 -48.21 -4.10 7.61
CA ALA A 437 -47.38 -2.98 7.15
C ALA A 437 -46.51 -2.43 8.32
N SER A 438 -45.22 -2.66 8.25
CA SER A 438 -44.24 -2.12 9.21
C SER A 438 -44.12 -0.60 9.11
N GLY A 439 -44.28 0.11 10.23
CA GLY A 439 -44.10 1.56 10.31
C GLY A 439 -42.71 1.97 9.83
N LYS A 440 -41.68 1.26 10.27
CA LYS A 440 -40.29 1.50 9.87
C LYS A 440 -40.05 1.30 8.39
N TYR A 441 -40.67 0.27 7.80
CA TYR A 441 -40.58 0.02 6.37
C TYR A 441 -41.29 1.14 5.56
N GLN A 442 -42.45 1.61 6.01
CA GLN A 442 -43.15 2.73 5.37
C GLN A 442 -42.34 4.01 5.42
N ALA A 443 -41.62 4.27 6.52
CA ALA A 443 -40.70 5.38 6.62
C ALA A 443 -39.54 5.24 5.62
N LEU A 444 -38.98 4.03 5.43
CA LEU A 444 -37.96 3.76 4.41
C LEU A 444 -38.51 4.04 3.01
N LEU A 445 -39.70 3.56 2.67
CA LEU A 445 -40.32 3.83 1.36
C LEU A 445 -40.56 5.31 1.13
N ALA A 446 -41.00 6.05 2.14
CA ALA A 446 -41.19 7.49 2.06
C ALA A 446 -39.83 8.20 1.79
N GLU A 447 -38.78 7.76 2.44
CA GLU A 447 -37.42 8.32 2.27
C GLU A 447 -36.86 8.00 0.87
N LEU A 448 -36.98 6.77 0.41
CA LEU A 448 -36.56 6.38 -0.94
C LEU A 448 -37.29 7.16 -2.03
N ARG A 449 -38.60 7.42 -1.82
CA ARG A 449 -39.36 8.29 -2.73
C ARG A 449 -38.94 9.75 -2.67
N ARG A 450 -38.57 10.27 -1.49
CA ARG A 450 -38.01 11.62 -1.30
C ARG A 450 -36.70 11.77 -2.07
N ILE A 451 -35.83 10.76 -1.99
CA ILE A 451 -34.56 10.70 -2.74
C ILE A 451 -34.83 10.62 -4.25
N GLY A 452 -36.01 10.18 -4.65
CA GLY A 452 -36.39 10.02 -6.05
C GLY A 452 -36.14 8.61 -6.61
N ILE A 453 -35.96 7.60 -5.75
CA ILE A 453 -35.80 6.21 -6.21
C ILE A 453 -37.06 5.68 -6.85
N GLY A 454 -36.97 5.19 -8.08
CA GLY A 454 -38.07 4.70 -8.88
C GLY A 454 -37.60 4.05 -10.19
N PRO A 455 -38.54 3.52 -11.01
CA PRO A 455 -38.19 2.77 -12.23
C PRO A 455 -37.34 3.51 -13.27
N ARG A 456 -37.38 4.83 -13.26
CA ARG A 456 -36.64 5.70 -14.20
C ARG A 456 -35.57 6.56 -13.51
N SER A 457 -35.31 6.30 -12.23
CA SER A 457 -34.35 7.07 -11.45
C SER A 457 -32.92 6.78 -11.89
N THR A 458 -32.09 7.82 -11.81
CA THR A 458 -30.62 7.70 -11.85
C THR A 458 -30.01 7.68 -10.45
N GLU A 459 -30.77 8.13 -9.46
CA GLU A 459 -30.30 8.23 -8.08
C GLU A 459 -30.01 6.84 -7.50
N ARG A 460 -29.03 6.79 -6.59
CA ARG A 460 -28.62 5.59 -5.87
C ARG A 460 -28.61 5.83 -4.38
N VAL A 461 -28.90 4.77 -3.66
CA VAL A 461 -28.91 4.79 -2.20
C VAL A 461 -28.31 3.50 -1.67
N VAL A 462 -27.58 3.61 -0.58
CA VAL A 462 -27.16 2.44 0.20
C VAL A 462 -27.97 2.36 1.48
N VAL A 463 -28.54 1.18 1.76
CA VAL A 463 -29.34 0.88 2.96
C VAL A 463 -28.58 -0.14 3.78
N PHE A 464 -28.15 0.25 4.97
CA PHE A 464 -27.44 -0.64 5.89
C PHE A 464 -28.39 -1.29 6.90
N ALA A 465 -28.25 -2.63 7.05
CA ALA A 465 -28.88 -3.40 8.11
C ALA A 465 -27.94 -4.55 8.54
N GLU A 466 -27.97 -4.92 9.83
CA GLU A 466 -27.03 -5.91 10.36
C GLU A 466 -27.44 -7.37 10.06
N ARG A 467 -28.74 -7.64 9.96
CA ARG A 467 -29.28 -9.01 9.90
C ARG A 467 -29.56 -9.44 8.46
N ILE A 468 -29.01 -10.59 8.05
CA ILE A 468 -29.26 -11.14 6.69
C ILE A 468 -30.75 -11.31 6.40
N ALA A 469 -31.53 -11.75 7.39
CA ALA A 469 -32.98 -11.87 7.24
C ALA A 469 -33.65 -10.52 6.90
N THR A 470 -33.19 -9.42 7.54
CA THR A 470 -33.66 -8.07 7.21
C THR A 470 -33.25 -7.66 5.80
N LEU A 471 -31.97 -7.93 5.40
CA LEU A 471 -31.46 -7.59 4.07
C LEU A 471 -32.32 -8.25 2.96
N THR A 472 -32.57 -9.54 3.10
CA THR A 472 -33.37 -10.32 2.13
C THR A 472 -34.81 -9.83 2.08
N TRP A 473 -35.42 -9.66 3.26
CA TRP A 473 -36.76 -9.15 3.40
C TRP A 473 -36.96 -7.77 2.77
N LEU A 474 -36.04 -6.82 3.05
CA LEU A 474 -36.05 -5.49 2.43
C LEU A 474 -35.98 -5.56 0.92
N ALA A 475 -35.06 -6.36 0.39
CA ALA A 475 -34.85 -6.43 -1.06
C ALA A 475 -36.09 -6.99 -1.80
N GLU A 476 -36.78 -7.95 -1.22
CA GLU A 476 -38.01 -8.51 -1.79
C GLU A 476 -39.11 -7.46 -1.85
N HIS A 477 -39.42 -6.81 -0.71
CA HIS A 477 -40.49 -5.83 -0.63
C HIS A 477 -40.22 -4.54 -1.41
N LEU A 478 -38.96 -4.04 -1.37
CA LEU A 478 -38.59 -2.83 -2.11
C LEU A 478 -38.75 -2.98 -3.63
N ARG A 479 -38.51 -4.18 -4.18
CA ARG A 479 -38.70 -4.42 -5.61
C ARG A 479 -40.17 -4.28 -6.00
N GLU A 480 -41.07 -4.84 -5.18
CA GLU A 480 -42.50 -4.83 -5.43
C GLU A 480 -43.08 -3.44 -5.26
N ASP A 481 -42.87 -2.79 -4.11
CA ASP A 481 -43.51 -1.53 -3.71
C ASP A 481 -43.00 -0.30 -4.49
N LEU A 482 -41.74 -0.32 -4.94
CA LEU A 482 -41.18 0.70 -5.80
C LEU A 482 -41.28 0.35 -7.29
N ARG A 483 -41.84 -0.81 -7.63
CA ARG A 483 -41.98 -1.34 -9.00
C ARG A 483 -40.66 -1.34 -9.76
N LEU A 484 -39.60 -1.72 -9.06
CA LEU A 484 -38.23 -1.71 -9.60
C LEU A 484 -37.98 -2.98 -10.43
N PRO A 485 -37.13 -2.91 -11.47
CA PRO A 485 -36.63 -4.09 -12.16
C PRO A 485 -35.94 -5.07 -11.20
N ALA A 486 -35.97 -6.37 -11.54
CA ALA A 486 -35.38 -7.43 -10.69
C ALA A 486 -33.93 -7.14 -10.24
N ASN A 487 -33.14 -6.49 -11.08
CA ASN A 487 -31.74 -6.19 -10.81
C ASN A 487 -31.51 -4.81 -10.18
N ALA A 488 -32.55 -4.03 -9.90
CA ALA A 488 -32.41 -2.67 -9.36
C ALA A 488 -32.13 -2.64 -7.86
N VAL A 489 -32.46 -3.69 -7.15
CA VAL A 489 -32.15 -3.87 -5.72
C VAL A 489 -31.18 -5.05 -5.59
N ARG A 490 -30.01 -4.79 -5.08
CA ARG A 490 -28.98 -5.82 -4.83
C ARG A 490 -28.77 -5.99 -3.34
N VAL A 491 -28.53 -7.22 -2.93
CA VAL A 491 -28.22 -7.57 -1.53
C VAL A 491 -26.77 -8.00 -1.43
N MET A 492 -26.01 -7.42 -0.48
CA MET A 492 -24.64 -7.82 -0.21
C MET A 492 -24.47 -8.20 1.26
N HIS A 493 -23.96 -9.40 1.52
CA HIS A 493 -23.70 -9.92 2.86
C HIS A 493 -22.51 -10.87 2.89
N GLY A 494 -21.97 -11.15 4.08
CA GLY A 494 -20.71 -11.89 4.27
C GLY A 494 -20.75 -13.38 3.88
N SER A 495 -21.92 -13.97 3.60
CA SER A 495 -21.99 -15.36 3.12
C SER A 495 -21.90 -15.51 1.60
N LEU A 496 -21.92 -14.40 0.84
CA LEU A 496 -21.65 -14.41 -0.59
C LEU A 496 -20.16 -14.67 -0.85
N SER A 497 -19.85 -15.25 -2.00
CA SER A 497 -18.47 -15.37 -2.45
C SER A 497 -17.86 -13.98 -2.77
N ASP A 498 -16.54 -13.89 -2.75
CA ASP A 498 -15.85 -12.64 -3.05
C ASP A 498 -16.16 -12.12 -4.45
N VAL A 499 -16.30 -13.03 -5.42
CA VAL A 499 -16.65 -12.69 -6.81
C VAL A 499 -18.04 -12.08 -6.88
N GLU A 500 -19.02 -12.66 -6.17
CA GLU A 500 -20.38 -12.13 -6.13
C GLU A 500 -20.46 -10.77 -5.44
N GLN A 501 -19.74 -10.60 -4.32
CA GLN A 501 -19.70 -9.31 -3.62
C GLN A 501 -19.13 -8.22 -4.51
N GLN A 502 -18.05 -8.53 -5.21
CA GLN A 502 -17.41 -7.60 -6.11
C GLN A 502 -18.30 -7.27 -7.32
N GLU A 503 -18.91 -8.25 -7.93
CA GLU A 503 -19.84 -8.01 -9.03
C GLU A 503 -20.96 -7.05 -8.63
N ILE A 504 -21.51 -7.19 -7.40
CA ILE A 504 -22.51 -6.28 -6.86
C ILE A 504 -21.96 -4.88 -6.69
N VAL A 505 -20.77 -4.72 -6.11
CA VAL A 505 -20.13 -3.42 -5.90
C VAL A 505 -19.84 -2.75 -7.24
N GLU A 506 -19.32 -3.51 -8.21
CA GLU A 506 -19.02 -2.99 -9.54
C GLU A 506 -20.30 -2.56 -10.26
N GLN A 507 -21.35 -3.38 -10.24
CA GLN A 507 -22.65 -2.99 -10.78
C GLN A 507 -23.23 -1.75 -10.09
N PHE A 508 -23.02 -1.58 -8.78
CA PHE A 508 -23.48 -0.39 -8.06
C PHE A 508 -22.65 0.87 -8.43
N ARG A 509 -21.40 0.72 -8.79
CA ARG A 509 -20.51 1.83 -9.17
C ARG A 509 -20.72 2.31 -10.61
N GLN A 510 -21.22 1.48 -11.50
CA GLN A 510 -21.46 1.78 -12.91
C GLN A 510 -22.83 2.39 -13.12
N ALA A 511 -22.94 3.67 -13.57
CA ALA A 511 -24.22 4.38 -13.67
C ALA A 511 -25.20 3.77 -14.68
N HIS A 512 -24.71 3.13 -15.76
CA HIS A 512 -25.57 2.49 -16.75
C HIS A 512 -26.30 1.24 -16.24
N THR A 513 -25.88 0.66 -15.11
CA THR A 513 -26.53 -0.51 -14.54
C THR A 513 -27.91 -0.14 -13.96
N PRO A 514 -28.83 -1.09 -13.91
CA PRO A 514 -30.16 -0.86 -13.34
C PRO A 514 -30.16 -0.74 -11.81
N VAL A 515 -29.03 -1.00 -11.14
CA VAL A 515 -28.93 -1.00 -9.67
C VAL A 515 -29.18 0.41 -9.13
N ARG A 516 -30.18 0.53 -8.24
CA ARG A 516 -30.57 1.80 -7.60
C ARG A 516 -30.48 1.73 -6.08
N VAL A 517 -30.69 0.56 -5.52
CA VAL A 517 -30.66 0.34 -4.08
C VAL A 517 -29.70 -0.80 -3.77
N LEU A 518 -28.68 -0.51 -2.97
CA LEU A 518 -27.80 -1.52 -2.38
C LEU A 518 -28.23 -1.74 -0.93
N VAL A 519 -28.76 -2.92 -0.63
CA VAL A 519 -29.10 -3.34 0.73
C VAL A 519 -27.94 -4.18 1.26
N THR A 520 -27.27 -3.74 2.33
CA THR A 520 -26.04 -4.40 2.75
C THR A 520 -25.85 -4.43 4.26
N GLY A 521 -25.07 -5.41 4.73
CA GLY A 521 -24.61 -5.50 6.11
C GLY A 521 -23.20 -4.86 6.28
N ASP A 522 -22.58 -5.12 7.43
CA ASP A 522 -21.26 -4.58 7.76
C ASP A 522 -20.13 -5.07 6.83
N VAL A 523 -20.37 -6.08 6.00
CA VAL A 523 -19.41 -6.48 4.96
C VAL A 523 -19.06 -5.33 4.01
N ALA A 524 -19.98 -4.40 3.78
CA ALA A 524 -19.70 -3.19 2.99
C ALA A 524 -19.16 -2.04 3.83
N SER A 525 -19.10 -2.15 5.14
CA SER A 525 -18.54 -1.10 6.02
C SER A 525 -17.00 -1.07 6.02
N GLU A 526 -16.36 -2.06 5.40
CA GLU A 526 -14.91 -2.11 5.26
C GLU A 526 -14.52 -2.26 3.78
N GLY A 527 -13.53 -1.51 3.33
CA GLY A 527 -12.88 -1.66 2.02
C GLY A 527 -13.68 -1.29 0.76
N VAL A 528 -14.99 -1.09 0.82
CA VAL A 528 -15.83 -0.80 -0.36
C VAL A 528 -16.01 0.70 -0.57
N ASN A 529 -15.84 1.19 -1.80
CA ASN A 529 -16.00 2.58 -2.17
C ASN A 529 -17.33 2.79 -2.92
N LEU A 530 -18.25 3.55 -2.33
CA LEU A 530 -19.58 3.80 -2.90
C LEU A 530 -19.81 5.27 -3.33
N HIS A 531 -18.92 6.17 -2.91
CA HIS A 531 -19.06 7.62 -3.05
C HIS A 531 -19.15 8.14 -4.49
N ALA A 532 -18.62 7.40 -5.46
CA ALA A 532 -18.58 7.84 -6.86
C ALA A 532 -19.98 8.05 -7.48
N GLN A 533 -20.98 7.26 -7.03
CA GLN A 533 -22.33 7.26 -7.57
C GLN A 533 -23.41 7.36 -6.48
N CYS A 534 -23.00 7.52 -5.22
CA CYS A 534 -23.94 7.52 -4.10
C CYS A 534 -23.53 8.58 -3.06
N HIS A 535 -24.48 9.43 -2.72
CA HIS A 535 -24.35 10.42 -1.65
C HIS A 535 -25.44 10.29 -0.58
N GLU A 536 -26.33 9.32 -0.72
CA GLU A 536 -27.43 9.04 0.22
C GLU A 536 -27.20 7.70 0.91
N LEU A 537 -27.14 7.71 2.25
CA LEU A 537 -26.98 6.53 3.09
C LEU A 537 -28.11 6.46 4.11
N ILE A 538 -28.73 5.29 4.22
CA ILE A 538 -29.79 5.06 5.19
C ILE A 538 -29.36 3.95 6.14
N HIS A 539 -29.28 4.27 7.45
CA HIS A 539 -29.21 3.27 8.51
C HIS A 539 -30.62 2.77 8.79
N TYR A 540 -30.97 1.61 8.25
CA TYR A 540 -32.22 0.94 8.58
C TYR A 540 -32.20 0.40 10.01
N ASP A 541 -31.04 -0.08 10.47
CA ASP A 541 -30.74 -0.29 11.88
C ASP A 541 -29.40 0.34 12.25
N ILE A 542 -29.25 0.73 13.52
CA ILE A 542 -28.02 1.34 14.05
C ILE A 542 -27.14 0.23 14.61
N PRO A 543 -25.86 0.15 14.20
CA PRO A 543 -24.88 -0.62 14.95
C PRO A 543 -24.67 0.02 16.32
N TRP A 544 -24.56 -0.79 17.35
CA TRP A 544 -24.29 -0.29 18.71
C TRP A 544 -22.78 -0.09 18.91
N SER A 545 -22.19 0.65 17.98
CA SER A 545 -20.75 0.95 17.95
C SER A 545 -20.50 2.19 17.09
N LEU A 546 -19.85 3.18 17.66
CA LEU A 546 -19.47 4.41 16.98
C LEU A 546 -18.51 4.13 15.81
N ILE A 547 -17.58 3.23 16.01
CA ILE A 547 -16.62 2.78 14.97
C ILE A 547 -17.36 2.24 13.74
N ARG A 548 -18.36 1.38 13.94
CA ARG A 548 -19.14 0.81 12.82
C ARG A 548 -20.00 1.86 12.12
N ILE A 549 -20.56 2.81 12.88
CA ILE A 549 -21.30 3.94 12.30
C ILE A 549 -20.35 4.76 11.40
N GLU A 550 -19.18 5.15 11.91
CA GLU A 550 -18.19 5.90 11.16
C GLU A 550 -17.69 5.14 9.93
N GLN A 551 -17.43 3.84 10.07
CA GLN A 551 -17.02 2.98 8.94
C GLN A 551 -18.08 2.94 7.84
N ARG A 552 -19.39 2.82 8.19
CA ARG A 552 -20.50 2.87 7.23
C ARG A 552 -20.59 4.25 6.57
N ASN A 553 -20.54 5.32 7.34
CA ASN A 553 -20.63 6.70 6.86
C ASN A 553 -19.48 7.03 5.91
N GLY A 554 -18.26 6.58 6.22
CA GLY A 554 -17.06 6.74 5.39
C GLY A 554 -17.11 5.98 4.04
N ARG A 555 -18.18 5.24 3.74
CA ARG A 555 -18.38 4.63 2.40
C ARG A 555 -18.83 5.64 1.37
N ILE A 556 -19.55 6.69 1.80
CA ILE A 556 -19.99 7.80 0.95
C ILE A 556 -19.32 9.12 1.31
N ASP A 557 -18.88 9.31 2.55
CA ASP A 557 -18.16 10.50 3.03
C ASP A 557 -16.65 10.29 2.95
N ARG A 558 -16.06 10.62 1.79
CA ARG A 558 -14.63 10.49 1.55
C ARG A 558 -14.13 11.40 0.43
N TYR A 559 -12.80 11.52 0.32
CA TYR A 559 -12.18 12.33 -0.73
C TYR A 559 -12.67 11.95 -2.13
N GLY A 560 -13.01 12.95 -2.92
CA GLY A 560 -13.60 12.81 -4.27
C GLY A 560 -15.13 12.82 -4.29
N GLN A 561 -15.81 12.94 -3.14
CA GLN A 561 -17.25 13.11 -3.08
C GLN A 561 -17.64 14.52 -3.57
N SER A 562 -18.33 14.58 -4.69
CA SER A 562 -18.71 15.83 -5.37
C SER A 562 -20.03 16.42 -4.87
N VAL A 563 -20.85 15.62 -4.19
CA VAL A 563 -22.15 16.00 -3.63
C VAL A 563 -22.11 15.80 -2.12
N SER A 564 -22.67 16.74 -1.34
CA SER A 564 -22.70 16.63 0.12
C SER A 564 -23.40 15.36 0.57
N PRO A 565 -22.71 14.45 1.30
CA PRO A 565 -23.31 13.20 1.78
C PRO A 565 -24.45 13.47 2.74
N GLN A 566 -25.57 12.77 2.57
CA GLN A 566 -26.71 12.77 3.48
C GLN A 566 -26.83 11.42 4.17
N ILE A 567 -26.85 11.44 5.50
CA ILE A 567 -27.04 10.26 6.33
C ILE A 567 -28.40 10.35 7.00
N THR A 568 -29.20 9.31 6.80
CA THR A 568 -30.53 9.21 7.42
C THR A 568 -30.61 7.95 8.28
N THR A 569 -31.14 8.08 9.49
CA THR A 569 -31.33 6.95 10.42
C THR A 569 -32.81 6.75 10.72
N LEU A 570 -33.27 5.51 10.66
CA LEU A 570 -34.64 5.12 10.97
C LEU A 570 -34.70 4.37 12.30
N LEU A 571 -35.38 4.95 13.29
CA LEU A 571 -35.54 4.38 14.63
C LEU A 571 -37.00 4.15 14.93
N LEU A 572 -37.34 2.92 15.27
CA LEU A 572 -38.66 2.59 15.76
C LEU A 572 -38.84 3.16 17.18
N SER A 573 -39.92 3.90 17.44
CA SER A 573 -40.23 4.48 18.75
C SER A 573 -41.48 3.79 19.34
N PRO A 574 -41.30 2.71 20.11
CA PRO A 574 -42.41 1.98 20.72
C PRO A 574 -43.22 2.86 21.67
N SER A 575 -44.53 2.51 21.85
CA SER A 575 -45.44 3.23 22.75
C SER A 575 -45.11 3.00 24.22
N ASP A 576 -44.42 1.91 24.56
CA ASP A 576 -43.98 1.64 25.92
C ASP A 576 -42.92 2.66 26.34
N PRO A 577 -43.13 3.49 27.39
CA PRO A 577 -42.21 4.60 27.73
C PRO A 577 -40.81 4.14 28.11
N ARG A 578 -40.65 2.94 28.70
CA ARG A 578 -39.33 2.42 29.10
C ARG A 578 -38.55 2.00 27.87
N PHE A 579 -39.15 1.17 27.00
CA PHE A 579 -38.48 0.73 25.78
C PHE A 579 -38.24 1.89 24.81
N SER A 580 -39.14 2.87 24.71
CA SER A 580 -38.95 4.10 23.94
C SER A 580 -37.80 4.93 24.51
N GLY A 581 -37.62 4.93 25.85
CA GLY A 581 -36.46 5.55 26.51
C GLY A 581 -35.17 4.89 26.07
N ASP A 582 -35.10 3.56 26.11
CA ASP A 582 -33.93 2.80 25.67
C ASP A 582 -33.58 3.03 24.19
N VAL A 583 -34.58 3.17 23.31
CA VAL A 583 -34.36 3.50 21.89
C VAL A 583 -33.83 4.93 21.70
N ARG A 584 -34.27 5.90 22.50
CA ARG A 584 -33.74 7.26 22.46
C ARG A 584 -32.26 7.33 22.82
N VAL A 585 -31.80 6.44 23.68
CA VAL A 585 -30.37 6.29 23.99
C VAL A 585 -29.57 6.01 22.71
N LEU A 586 -30.12 5.20 21.79
CA LEU A 586 -29.45 4.92 20.48
C LEU A 586 -29.41 6.15 19.55
N THR A 587 -30.38 7.08 19.69
CA THR A 587 -30.34 8.34 18.93
C THR A 587 -29.13 9.18 19.32
N ARG A 588 -28.80 9.18 20.62
CA ARG A 588 -27.64 9.87 21.16
C ARG A 588 -26.33 9.35 20.57
N LEU A 589 -26.21 8.07 20.25
CA LEU A 589 -25.02 7.54 19.60
C LEU A 589 -24.77 8.21 18.24
N MET A 590 -25.81 8.45 17.45
CA MET A 590 -25.69 9.13 16.16
C MET A 590 -25.31 10.61 16.33
N GLU A 591 -25.85 11.28 17.35
CA GLU A 591 -25.51 12.65 17.68
C GLU A 591 -24.04 12.75 18.14
N LYS A 592 -23.59 11.82 19.00
CA LYS A 592 -22.22 11.75 19.49
C LYS A 592 -21.21 11.44 18.38
N GLU A 593 -21.58 10.56 17.43
CA GLU A 593 -20.75 10.29 16.25
C GLU A 593 -20.59 11.54 15.40
N ASP A 594 -21.66 12.29 15.13
CA ASP A 594 -21.58 13.52 14.34
C ASP A 594 -20.76 14.60 15.06
N GLN A 595 -20.93 14.75 16.38
CA GLN A 595 -20.11 15.67 17.19
C GLN A 595 -18.62 15.27 17.15
N ALA A 596 -18.30 13.99 17.34
CA ALA A 596 -16.93 13.50 17.28
C ALA A 596 -16.32 13.68 15.89
N HIS A 597 -17.07 13.34 14.84
CA HIS A 597 -16.65 13.54 13.46
C HIS A 597 -16.28 15.02 13.20
N ARG A 598 -17.06 15.97 13.72
CA ARG A 598 -16.80 17.41 13.53
C ARG A 598 -15.69 17.95 14.41
N ALA A 599 -15.61 17.50 15.68
CA ALA A 599 -14.68 18.04 16.65
C ALA A 599 -13.31 17.34 16.62
N LEU A 600 -13.32 15.99 16.54
CA LEU A 600 -12.13 15.15 16.64
C LEU A 600 -11.73 14.54 15.31
N GLY A 601 -12.62 14.54 14.31
CA GLY A 601 -12.43 13.86 13.04
C GLY A 601 -12.42 12.32 13.15
N ASP A 602 -12.67 11.75 14.34
CA ASP A 602 -12.63 10.32 14.63
C ASP A 602 -13.57 9.98 15.81
N ALA A 603 -14.61 9.21 15.50
CA ALA A 603 -15.58 8.78 16.51
C ALA A 603 -15.04 7.65 17.42
N ALA A 604 -14.03 6.90 16.95
CA ALA A 604 -13.42 5.81 17.72
C ALA A 604 -12.72 6.29 19.01
N SER A 605 -12.28 7.53 19.04
CA SER A 605 -11.62 8.13 20.21
C SER A 605 -12.57 8.42 21.38
N LEU A 606 -13.89 8.58 21.14
CA LEU A 606 -14.84 8.94 22.18
C LEU A 606 -14.94 7.92 23.33
N MET A 607 -15.10 6.64 23.00
CA MET A 607 -15.25 5.60 24.00
C MET A 607 -13.90 5.02 24.49
N GLY A 608 -12.80 5.35 23.82
CA GLY A 608 -11.48 4.77 24.12
C GLY A 608 -11.41 3.24 23.97
N LEU A 609 -12.42 2.59 23.43
CA LEU A 609 -12.50 1.13 23.29
C LEU A 609 -11.94 0.62 21.98
N TYR A 610 -11.98 1.41 20.93
CA TYR A 610 -11.42 1.18 19.59
C TYR A 610 -11.70 -0.22 19.01
N SER A 611 -12.82 -0.82 19.41
CA SER A 611 -13.28 -2.13 18.93
C SER A 611 -14.79 -2.13 18.87
N GLY A 612 -15.34 -2.30 17.68
CA GLY A 612 -16.79 -2.32 17.51
C GLY A 612 -17.49 -3.38 18.36
N GLU A 613 -16.86 -4.54 18.61
CA GLU A 613 -17.42 -5.57 19.49
C GLU A 613 -17.43 -5.17 20.97
N LYS A 614 -16.38 -4.48 21.44
CA LYS A 614 -16.29 -4.00 22.82
C LYS A 614 -17.23 -2.83 23.06
N GLU A 615 -17.34 -1.91 22.10
CA GLU A 615 -18.31 -0.82 22.17
C GLU A 615 -19.72 -1.36 22.23
N GLU A 616 -20.07 -2.32 21.37
CA GLU A 616 -21.36 -2.97 21.38
C GLU A 616 -21.66 -3.66 22.72
N GLU A 617 -20.67 -4.34 23.28
CA GLU A 617 -20.81 -4.99 24.58
C GLU A 617 -20.98 -3.96 25.72
N ALA A 618 -20.20 -2.88 25.72
CA ALA A 618 -20.29 -1.82 26.72
C ALA A 618 -21.65 -1.11 26.67
N ILE A 619 -22.12 -0.75 25.47
CA ILE A 619 -23.44 -0.13 25.27
C ILE A 619 -24.54 -1.09 25.69
N ARG A 620 -24.45 -2.38 25.34
CA ARG A 620 -25.41 -3.39 25.76
C ARG A 620 -25.46 -3.57 27.28
N GLN A 621 -24.31 -3.52 27.94
CA GLN A 621 -24.24 -3.59 29.40
C GLN A 621 -24.82 -2.35 30.06
N ALA A 622 -24.57 -1.16 29.52
CA ALA A 622 -25.14 0.09 29.99
C ALA A 622 -26.68 0.08 29.90
N LEU A 623 -27.22 -0.32 28.74
CA LEU A 623 -28.65 -0.48 28.57
C LEU A 623 -29.24 -1.53 29.53
N ALA A 624 -28.55 -2.65 29.75
CA ALA A 624 -28.99 -3.67 30.69
C ALA A 624 -28.94 -3.20 32.16
N ALA A 625 -28.07 -2.26 32.48
CA ALA A 625 -27.95 -1.65 33.80
C ALA A 625 -28.87 -0.42 34.00
N GLY A 626 -29.52 0.05 32.92
CA GLY A 626 -30.33 1.30 32.95
C GLY A 626 -29.50 2.56 33.13
N GLN A 627 -28.24 2.55 32.71
CA GLN A 627 -27.32 3.68 32.74
C GLN A 627 -27.59 4.65 31.59
N ASP A 628 -27.32 5.94 31.77
CA ASP A 628 -27.37 6.91 30.69
C ASP A 628 -26.20 6.67 29.74
N ILE A 629 -26.42 6.89 28.42
CA ILE A 629 -25.37 6.76 27.42
C ILE A 629 -24.27 7.80 27.61
N ASP A 630 -24.62 8.98 28.14
CA ASP A 630 -23.69 10.05 28.40
C ASP A 630 -22.68 9.67 29.52
N ASP A 631 -23.00 8.69 30.39
CA ASP A 631 -22.07 8.13 31.37
C ASP A 631 -21.07 7.14 30.72
N VAL A 632 -21.39 6.57 29.54
CA VAL A 632 -20.62 5.53 28.87
C VAL A 632 -19.88 6.08 27.65
N VAL A 633 -20.47 7.07 26.98
CA VAL A 633 -19.91 7.77 25.83
C VAL A 633 -19.70 9.23 26.22
N PRO A 634 -18.49 9.63 26.62
CA PRO A 634 -18.20 11.01 27.03
C PRO A 634 -18.38 11.98 25.86
N ASP A 635 -18.46 13.26 26.17
CA ASP A 635 -18.41 14.31 25.15
C ASP A 635 -17.00 14.44 24.54
N ALA A 636 -16.91 15.01 23.35
CA ALA A 636 -15.65 15.13 22.61
C ALA A 636 -14.56 15.85 23.40
N ASP A 637 -14.93 16.88 24.18
CA ASP A 637 -14.00 17.66 25.00
C ASP A 637 -13.48 16.87 26.22
N ASP A 638 -14.28 15.98 26.77
CA ASP A 638 -13.90 15.15 27.91
C ASP A 638 -13.05 13.94 27.47
N ALA A 639 -13.28 13.41 26.28
CA ALA A 639 -12.56 12.25 25.77
C ALA A 639 -11.04 12.51 25.67
N LEU A 640 -10.62 13.70 25.27
CA LEU A 640 -9.20 14.09 25.17
C LEU A 640 -8.48 14.10 26.53
N THR A 641 -9.19 14.31 27.61
CA THR A 641 -8.62 14.37 28.97
C THR A 641 -8.58 13.03 29.66
N LEU A 642 -9.44 12.09 29.28
CA LEU A 642 -9.65 10.82 29.97
C LEU A 642 -8.85 9.65 29.38
N ASP A 643 -8.53 9.70 28.09
CA ASP A 643 -7.81 8.60 27.42
C ASP A 643 -6.35 8.97 27.11
N PRO A 644 -5.36 8.27 27.74
CA PRO A 644 -3.94 8.46 27.45
C PRO A 644 -3.57 8.24 25.97
N MET A 645 -4.30 7.38 25.25
CA MET A 645 -4.08 7.13 23.85
C MET A 645 -4.64 8.25 22.97
N ALA A 646 -5.82 8.80 23.31
CA ALA A 646 -6.36 9.99 22.66
C ALA A 646 -5.40 11.17 22.83
N ALA A 647 -4.84 11.36 24.04
CA ALA A 647 -3.82 12.36 24.30
C ALA A 647 -2.53 12.15 23.49
N LEU A 648 -2.06 10.91 23.35
CA LEU A 648 -0.92 10.58 22.49
C LEU A 648 -1.22 10.90 21.02
N PHE A 649 -2.38 10.52 20.52
CA PHE A 649 -2.78 10.82 19.15
C PHE A 649 -3.00 12.31 18.91
N ALA A 650 -3.56 13.05 19.87
CA ALA A 650 -3.69 14.51 19.80
C ALA A 650 -2.32 15.21 19.69
N LYS A 651 -1.32 14.72 20.43
CA LYS A 651 0.07 15.16 20.28
C LYS A 651 0.67 14.82 18.91
N LEU A 652 0.36 13.65 18.35
CA LEU A 652 0.83 13.24 17.03
C LEU A 652 0.19 14.05 15.89
N THR A 653 -1.07 14.50 16.07
CA THR A 653 -1.82 15.29 15.09
C THR A 653 -1.64 16.81 15.23
N GLY A 654 -0.86 17.28 16.24
CA GLY A 654 -0.64 18.72 16.48
C GLY A 654 -1.83 19.46 17.11
N THR A 655 -2.93 18.77 17.42
CA THR A 655 -4.13 19.39 18.02
C THR A 655 -3.98 19.74 19.50
N ALA A 656 -2.94 19.23 20.16
CA ALA A 656 -2.70 19.47 21.60
C ALA A 656 -1.99 20.80 21.92
N GLU A 657 -1.37 21.46 20.94
CA GLU A 657 -0.64 22.73 21.19
C GLU A 657 -1.54 23.97 21.22
N ALA A 658 -2.80 23.85 20.79
CA ALA A 658 -3.74 24.98 20.76
C ALA A 658 -4.48 25.23 22.08
N GLN A 659 -4.34 24.38 23.12
CA GLN A 659 -5.09 24.49 24.36
C GLN A 659 -4.27 24.75 25.64
N GLY A 660 -2.98 24.98 25.54
CA GLY A 660 -2.13 25.26 26.70
C GLY A 660 -1.49 26.62 26.62
N ASP A 661 -2.21 27.72 26.82
CA ASP A 661 -1.84 28.93 27.52
C ASP A 661 -2.95 29.99 27.39
N GLY A 662 -3.99 29.81 28.16
CA GLY A 662 -4.99 30.85 28.39
C GLY A 662 -4.66 31.66 29.65
N ALA A 663 -3.69 32.58 29.57
CA ALA A 663 -3.49 33.58 30.61
C ALA A 663 -3.28 34.97 30.00
N ALA A 664 -4.32 35.77 30.12
CA ALA A 664 -4.31 37.24 30.23
C ALA A 664 -3.67 38.05 29.10
N ALA A 665 -4.53 38.65 28.30
CA ALA A 665 -4.21 39.85 27.55
C ALA A 665 -3.92 41.03 28.44
N PRO A 666 -3.00 41.91 28.06
CA PRO A 666 -3.19 43.34 28.25
C PRO A 666 -3.29 44.08 26.92
N THR A 667 -4.26 44.96 26.96
CA THR A 667 -4.59 45.96 25.95
C THR A 667 -3.46 46.97 25.73
N GLY A 668 -3.24 47.33 24.44
CA GLY A 668 -2.99 48.74 24.07
C GLY A 668 -1.60 49.07 23.58
N ALA A 669 -1.59 49.52 22.36
CA ALA A 669 -0.94 50.70 21.83
C ALA A 669 0.06 50.53 20.67
N GLU A 670 -0.25 51.27 19.67
CA GLU A 670 0.39 51.63 18.42
C GLU A 670 1.91 51.90 18.44
N GLY A 671 2.58 51.65 17.32
CA GLY A 671 3.83 52.32 16.94
C GLY A 671 4.84 51.48 16.17
N SER A 672 4.90 51.64 14.86
CA SER A 672 6.10 51.40 14.03
C SER A 672 7.06 52.59 14.10
N PRO A 673 8.29 52.58 13.49
CA PRO A 673 9.16 51.53 13.00
C PRO A 673 10.67 51.74 13.37
N ALA A 674 11.49 50.73 12.93
CA ALA A 674 12.95 50.81 12.68
C ALA A 674 13.92 50.90 13.89
N ASP A 675 14.86 50.05 14.05
CA ASP A 675 16.22 50.04 13.60
C ASP A 675 17.05 48.88 14.18
N GLN A 676 18.12 48.56 13.50
CA GLN A 676 19.19 47.61 13.66
C GLN A 676 19.68 47.32 15.11
N GLY A 677 20.13 46.05 15.31
CA GLY A 677 20.98 45.73 16.45
C GLY A 677 21.33 44.22 16.55
N ASP A 678 22.40 43.86 15.97
CA ASP A 678 23.25 42.69 16.09
C ASP A 678 23.40 42.18 17.54
N SER A 679 23.12 40.89 17.80
CA SER A 679 23.81 40.11 18.82
C SER A 679 23.64 38.62 18.55
N GLY A 680 24.73 37.99 18.09
CA GLY A 680 24.81 36.55 17.81
C GLY A 680 24.85 35.73 19.09
N ASP A 681 24.23 34.57 18.99
CA ASP A 681 24.51 33.42 19.82
C ASP A 681 24.91 32.23 18.91
N PRO A 682 25.94 31.45 19.25
CA PRO A 682 26.59 30.54 18.30
C PRO A 682 25.74 29.27 18.11
N ALA A 683 25.13 29.17 16.95
CA ALA A 683 24.65 27.90 16.44
C ALA A 683 25.85 26.94 16.30
N GLY A 684 25.72 25.76 16.90
CA GLY A 684 26.67 24.67 16.71
C GLY A 684 26.83 24.34 15.22
N PRO A 685 27.92 23.70 14.81
CA PRO A 685 28.23 23.49 13.41
C PRO A 685 27.14 22.62 12.76
N ALA A 686 26.37 23.24 11.89
CA ALA A 686 25.52 22.52 10.97
C ALA A 686 26.42 21.62 10.12
N THR A 687 26.31 20.32 10.28
CA THR A 687 26.91 19.35 9.37
C THR A 687 26.41 19.68 7.97
N PRO A 688 27.29 19.85 6.99
CA PRO A 688 26.86 20.09 5.61
C PRO A 688 26.06 18.91 5.14
N THR A 689 24.74 19.10 4.97
CA THR A 689 23.89 18.17 4.24
C THR A 689 24.47 18.13 2.82
N PRO A 690 24.85 16.96 2.29
CA PRO A 690 25.29 16.89 0.90
C PRO A 690 24.16 17.41 0.03
N PRO A 691 24.44 18.17 -1.04
CA PRO A 691 23.40 18.71 -1.90
C PRO A 691 22.50 17.56 -2.36
N ALA A 692 21.20 17.70 -2.13
CA ALA A 692 20.21 16.76 -2.63
C ALA A 692 20.32 16.79 -4.16
N VAL A 693 20.79 15.69 -4.74
CA VAL A 693 20.83 15.51 -6.19
C VAL A 693 19.39 15.44 -6.64
N PRO A 694 18.87 16.38 -7.43
CA PRO A 694 17.54 16.22 -7.99
C PRO A 694 17.58 14.98 -8.86
N LEU A 695 17.00 13.91 -8.39
CA LEU A 695 16.77 12.68 -9.15
C LEU A 695 15.57 12.88 -10.08
N ALA A 696 15.59 13.99 -10.84
CA ALA A 696 14.78 14.04 -12.02
C ALA A 696 15.15 12.78 -12.81
N THR A 697 14.16 11.99 -13.15
CA THR A 697 14.29 10.88 -14.07
C THR A 697 14.78 11.46 -15.40
N SER A 698 16.08 11.74 -15.47
CA SER A 698 16.73 12.22 -16.68
C SER A 698 16.81 11.07 -17.63
N THR A 699 15.76 10.91 -18.39
CA THR A 699 15.74 10.01 -19.50
C THR A 699 16.41 10.71 -20.68
N LEU A 700 17.20 9.99 -21.42
CA LEU A 700 17.72 10.43 -22.71
C LEU A 700 16.61 10.52 -23.76
N TYR A 701 15.38 10.21 -23.42
CA TYR A 701 14.19 10.24 -24.23
C TYR A 701 13.16 11.20 -23.66
N GLU A 702 12.42 11.90 -24.53
CA GLU A 702 11.39 12.85 -24.09
C GLU A 702 10.21 12.16 -23.44
N THR A 703 9.84 10.98 -23.97
CA THR A 703 8.71 10.20 -23.47
C THR A 703 9.05 8.72 -23.31
N GLN A 704 8.28 8.03 -22.49
CA GLN A 704 8.36 6.57 -22.34
C GLN A 704 8.05 5.87 -23.68
N LEU A 705 7.18 6.47 -24.49
CA LEU A 705 6.86 5.98 -25.82
C LEU A 705 8.07 6.02 -26.76
N ASP A 706 8.83 7.11 -26.76
CA ASP A 706 9.99 7.25 -27.65
C ASP A 706 11.07 6.24 -27.32
N TYR A 707 11.30 6.00 -26.03
CA TYR A 707 12.18 4.91 -25.58
C TYR A 707 11.67 3.55 -26.07
N LEU A 708 10.39 3.23 -25.85
CA LEU A 708 9.81 1.95 -26.24
C LEU A 708 9.85 1.75 -27.75
N ARG A 709 9.50 2.79 -28.53
CA ARG A 709 9.55 2.77 -30.00
C ARG A 709 10.96 2.47 -30.49
N GLN A 710 11.94 3.14 -29.93
CA GLN A 710 13.33 2.96 -30.34
C GLN A 710 13.87 1.59 -29.93
N ALA A 711 13.51 1.12 -28.73
CA ALA A 711 13.84 -0.25 -28.29
C ALA A 711 13.24 -1.31 -29.20
N LEU A 712 11.98 -1.18 -29.58
CA LEU A 712 11.32 -2.11 -30.49
C LEU A 712 11.93 -2.05 -31.91
N THR A 713 12.28 -0.86 -32.40
CA THR A 713 12.98 -0.69 -33.69
C THR A 713 14.32 -1.42 -33.66
N GLU A 714 15.05 -1.38 -32.56
CA GLU A 714 16.31 -2.11 -32.42
C GLU A 714 16.13 -3.63 -32.29
N LEU A 715 15.11 -4.04 -31.53
CA LEU A 715 14.85 -5.47 -31.30
C LEU A 715 14.21 -6.18 -32.50
N TYR A 716 13.41 -5.44 -33.30
CA TYR A 716 12.64 -5.94 -34.42
C TYR A 716 12.81 -5.00 -35.63
N GLU A 717 13.18 -5.52 -36.76
CA GLU A 717 13.59 -4.69 -37.90
C GLU A 717 12.51 -3.70 -38.41
N ARG A 718 11.22 -3.97 -38.19
CA ARG A 718 10.10 -3.13 -38.65
C ARG A 718 8.89 -3.22 -37.72
N PRO A 719 8.91 -2.55 -36.57
CA PRO A 719 7.79 -2.60 -35.61
C PRO A 719 6.52 -1.88 -36.13
N GLU A 720 6.66 -1.01 -37.13
CA GLU A 720 5.60 -0.13 -37.64
C GLU A 720 4.73 -0.79 -38.72
N GLU A 721 5.16 -1.90 -39.31
CA GLU A 721 4.39 -2.60 -40.34
C GLU A 721 3.56 -3.75 -39.73
N PRO A 722 2.22 -3.58 -39.61
CA PRO A 722 1.36 -4.57 -38.96
C PRO A 722 1.29 -5.91 -39.69
N GLU A 723 1.64 -5.96 -40.98
CA GLU A 723 1.45 -7.12 -41.86
C GLU A 723 2.63 -8.11 -41.84
N GLN A 724 3.80 -7.70 -41.39
CA GLN A 724 4.95 -8.60 -41.29
C GLN A 724 4.94 -9.35 -39.93
N ARG A 725 4.00 -10.29 -39.79
CA ARG A 725 4.09 -11.31 -38.76
C ARG A 725 5.28 -12.20 -39.12
N GLN A 726 6.38 -12.03 -38.38
CA GLN A 726 7.44 -13.01 -38.47
C GLN A 726 6.90 -14.37 -38.02
N THR A 727 6.78 -15.27 -38.95
CA THR A 727 6.46 -16.68 -38.72
C THR A 727 7.63 -17.30 -37.94
N GLY A 728 7.45 -17.50 -36.67
CA GLY A 728 8.38 -18.27 -35.82
C GLY A 728 9.19 -17.46 -34.82
N GLY A 729 8.59 -16.89 -33.82
CA GLY A 729 9.33 -16.52 -32.61
C GLY A 729 9.25 -15.07 -32.20
N GLY A 730 8.14 -14.40 -32.33
CA GLY A 730 7.91 -13.23 -31.53
C GLY A 730 7.96 -11.87 -32.20
N GLY A 731 7.48 -11.79 -33.42
CA GLY A 731 7.27 -10.50 -34.11
C GLY A 731 6.29 -9.59 -33.35
N VAL A 732 6.55 -8.30 -33.41
CA VAL A 732 5.69 -7.25 -32.84
C VAL A 732 4.89 -6.63 -33.97
N SER A 733 3.55 -6.59 -33.82
CA SER A 733 2.68 -5.71 -34.60
C SER A 733 2.48 -4.44 -33.80
N TRP A 734 2.71 -3.28 -34.38
CA TRP A 734 2.71 -1.97 -33.72
C TRP A 734 1.85 -0.97 -34.50
N ARG A 735 0.94 -0.30 -33.81
CA ARG A 735 0.12 0.77 -34.39
C ARG A 735 -0.01 1.94 -33.40
N GLU A 736 0.35 3.12 -33.88
CA GLU A 736 0.19 4.36 -33.10
C GLU A 736 -1.05 5.12 -33.55
N HIS A 737 -1.87 5.50 -32.58
CA HIS A 737 -3.02 6.39 -32.76
C HIS A 737 -2.66 7.76 -32.19
N GLY A 738 -1.80 8.50 -32.89
CA GLY A 738 -1.20 9.75 -32.40
C GLY A 738 -2.18 10.78 -31.85
N THR A 739 -3.30 11.02 -32.55
CA THR A 739 -4.36 11.95 -32.12
C THR A 739 -5.12 11.47 -30.86
N GLN A 740 -5.09 10.18 -30.57
CA GLN A 740 -5.74 9.57 -29.41
C GLN A 740 -4.79 9.35 -28.25
N HIS A 741 -3.49 9.54 -28.44
CA HIS A 741 -2.44 9.21 -27.46
C HIS A 741 -2.53 7.76 -26.98
N VAL A 742 -2.75 6.82 -27.90
CA VAL A 742 -2.82 5.38 -27.63
C VAL A 742 -1.96 4.63 -28.63
N VAL A 743 -1.30 3.62 -28.14
CA VAL A 743 -0.54 2.64 -28.94
C VAL A 743 -1.14 1.27 -28.74
N GLU A 744 -1.26 0.52 -29.82
CA GLU A 744 -1.68 -0.86 -29.82
C GLU A 744 -0.54 -1.75 -30.33
N MET A 745 -0.30 -2.84 -29.62
CA MET A 745 0.72 -3.81 -30.00
C MET A 745 0.28 -5.26 -29.71
N VAL A 746 0.76 -6.20 -30.51
CA VAL A 746 0.66 -7.62 -30.20
C VAL A 746 1.90 -8.02 -29.39
N PRO A 747 1.75 -8.40 -28.11
CA PRO A 747 2.90 -8.73 -27.29
C PRO A 747 3.66 -9.94 -27.82
N PRO A 748 5.00 -9.88 -27.99
CA PRO A 748 5.82 -11.04 -28.32
C PRO A 748 5.83 -12.08 -27.19
N ALA A 749 6.26 -13.31 -27.48
CA ALA A 749 6.16 -14.44 -26.55
C ALA A 749 6.79 -14.16 -25.17
N GLY A 750 8.00 -13.56 -25.13
CA GLY A 750 8.66 -13.19 -23.87
C GLY A 750 7.89 -12.16 -23.06
N LEU A 751 7.26 -11.17 -23.71
CA LEU A 751 6.42 -10.18 -23.05
C LEU A 751 5.11 -10.81 -22.56
N ARG A 752 4.46 -11.66 -23.37
CA ARG A 752 3.24 -12.39 -22.96
C ARG A 752 3.47 -13.19 -21.68
N HIS A 753 4.63 -13.82 -21.54
CA HIS A 753 4.98 -14.56 -20.33
C HIS A 753 5.04 -13.60 -19.11
N ARG A 754 5.69 -12.45 -19.23
CA ARG A 754 5.72 -11.43 -18.15
C ARG A 754 4.34 -10.89 -17.81
N LEU A 755 3.50 -10.67 -18.83
CA LEU A 755 2.15 -10.17 -18.63
C LEU A 755 1.19 -11.21 -18.04
N SER A 756 1.56 -12.49 -17.97
CA SER A 756 0.72 -13.57 -17.42
C SER A 756 0.42 -13.41 -15.92
N VAL A 757 1.20 -12.60 -15.20
CA VAL A 757 1.01 -12.28 -13.78
C VAL A 757 0.00 -11.16 -13.53
N LEU A 758 -0.49 -10.49 -14.57
CA LEU A 758 -1.51 -9.45 -14.47
C LEU A 758 -2.84 -10.01 -13.91
N PRO A 759 -3.73 -9.16 -13.36
CA PRO A 759 -5.04 -9.58 -12.90
C PRO A 759 -5.78 -10.37 -13.99
N GLN A 760 -6.33 -11.51 -13.61
CA GLN A 760 -6.94 -12.44 -14.59
C GLN A 760 -8.20 -11.87 -15.26
N SER A 761 -8.95 -11.03 -14.57
CA SER A 761 -10.08 -10.27 -15.14
C SER A 761 -9.59 -9.30 -16.22
N TYR A 762 -8.54 -8.52 -15.93
CA TYR A 762 -7.93 -7.60 -16.89
C TYR A 762 -7.43 -8.32 -18.15
N LEU A 763 -6.70 -9.43 -17.98
CA LEU A 763 -6.20 -10.23 -19.10
C LEU A 763 -7.31 -10.72 -20.03
N ARG A 764 -8.44 -11.15 -19.46
CA ARG A 764 -9.58 -11.69 -20.22
C ARG A 764 -10.41 -10.59 -20.89
N GLU A 765 -10.79 -9.58 -20.14
CA GLU A 765 -11.67 -8.52 -20.59
C GLU A 765 -11.02 -7.62 -21.63
N ARG A 766 -9.74 -7.31 -21.47
CA ARG A 766 -8.96 -6.47 -22.40
C ARG A 766 -8.14 -7.28 -23.41
N ARG A 767 -8.21 -8.62 -23.40
CA ARG A 767 -7.47 -9.51 -24.30
C ARG A 767 -5.99 -9.14 -24.44
N VAL A 768 -5.35 -8.79 -23.33
CA VAL A 768 -3.99 -8.21 -23.28
C VAL A 768 -2.94 -9.07 -23.97
N GLN A 769 -3.14 -10.38 -23.99
CA GLN A 769 -2.21 -11.31 -24.66
C GLN A 769 -2.31 -11.28 -26.19
N GLU A 770 -3.41 -10.78 -26.75
CA GLU A 770 -3.66 -10.65 -28.18
C GLU A 770 -3.43 -9.21 -28.64
N HIS A 771 -3.94 -8.25 -27.88
CA HIS A 771 -3.89 -6.82 -28.16
C HIS A 771 -3.63 -6.03 -26.89
N LEU A 772 -2.41 -5.54 -26.74
CA LEU A 772 -2.05 -4.65 -25.64
C LEU A 772 -2.21 -3.20 -26.08
N LYS A 773 -3.09 -2.46 -25.43
CA LYS A 773 -3.27 -1.01 -25.65
C LYS A 773 -2.62 -0.23 -24.52
N LEU A 774 -1.84 0.78 -24.88
CA LEU A 774 -1.08 1.61 -23.95
C LEU A 774 -1.44 3.08 -24.17
N ALA A 775 -1.85 3.79 -23.11
CA ALA A 775 -1.98 5.23 -23.11
C ALA A 775 -0.60 5.87 -22.94
N THR A 776 -0.24 6.77 -23.84
CA THR A 776 1.12 7.30 -23.94
C THR A 776 1.37 8.55 -23.09
N THR A 777 0.30 9.13 -22.54
CA THR A 777 0.37 10.30 -21.65
C THR A 777 -0.39 10.04 -20.34
N GLN A 778 0.09 10.62 -19.25
CA GLN A 778 -0.55 10.51 -17.93
C GLN A 778 -2.00 11.02 -17.96
N ALA A 779 -2.23 12.18 -18.61
CA ALA A 779 -3.56 12.76 -18.76
C ALA A 779 -4.53 11.82 -19.50
N LYS A 780 -4.08 11.16 -20.57
CA LYS A 780 -4.87 10.16 -21.28
C LYS A 780 -5.14 8.94 -20.42
N GLY A 781 -4.14 8.44 -19.71
CA GLY A 781 -4.26 7.31 -18.79
C GLY A 781 -5.27 7.60 -17.67
N ALA A 782 -5.16 8.76 -17.03
CA ALA A 782 -6.06 9.20 -15.97
C ALA A 782 -7.50 9.33 -16.48
N ARG A 783 -7.68 9.90 -17.67
CA ARG A 783 -9.00 10.00 -18.29
C ARG A 783 -9.61 8.64 -18.59
N LEU A 784 -8.85 7.70 -19.19
CA LEU A 784 -9.34 6.35 -19.49
C LEU A 784 -9.65 5.56 -18.21
N LEU A 785 -8.88 5.76 -17.15
CA LEU A 785 -9.17 5.16 -15.84
C LEU A 785 -10.46 5.75 -15.25
N THR A 786 -10.64 7.07 -15.33
CA THR A 786 -11.88 7.72 -14.89
C THR A 786 -13.07 7.24 -15.71
N GLU A 787 -12.94 7.15 -17.03
CA GLU A 787 -13.98 6.61 -17.92
C GLU A 787 -14.32 5.16 -17.60
N ALA A 788 -13.32 4.31 -17.28
CA ALA A 788 -13.55 2.90 -16.88
C ALA A 788 -14.26 2.79 -15.52
N LEU A 789 -13.99 3.71 -14.62
CA LEU A 789 -14.64 3.79 -13.30
C LEU A 789 -15.99 4.53 -13.37
N SER A 790 -16.29 5.22 -14.49
CA SER A 790 -17.54 5.96 -14.72
C SER A 790 -18.51 5.19 -15.63
N ASP A 791 -19.53 5.86 -16.08
CA ASP A 791 -20.85 5.42 -16.52
C ASP A 791 -20.97 4.58 -17.79
N SER A 792 -19.97 4.54 -18.64
CA SER A 792 -20.12 4.06 -20.02
C SER A 792 -19.33 2.81 -20.36
N SER A 793 -18.58 2.26 -19.40
CA SER A 793 -17.67 1.15 -19.67
C SER A 793 -18.26 -0.21 -19.24
N ASP A 794 -18.17 -1.21 -20.12
CA ASP A 794 -18.53 -2.61 -19.81
C ASP A 794 -17.53 -3.28 -18.84
N SER A 795 -16.48 -2.58 -18.42
CA SER A 795 -15.40 -3.10 -17.58
C SER A 795 -14.81 -1.99 -16.74
N SER A 796 -14.46 -2.28 -15.48
CA SER A 796 -13.75 -1.39 -14.56
C SER A 796 -12.28 -1.17 -14.96
N TRP A 797 -11.75 -1.95 -15.88
CA TRP A 797 -10.39 -1.82 -16.39
C TRP A 797 -10.32 -0.77 -17.51
N PRO A 798 -9.31 0.12 -17.51
CA PRO A 798 -9.14 1.10 -18.57
C PRO A 798 -8.97 0.43 -19.94
N GLU A 799 -9.46 1.05 -21.01
CA GLU A 799 -9.32 0.54 -22.38
C GLU A 799 -7.84 0.44 -22.79
N ALA A 800 -7.03 1.42 -22.42
CA ALA A 800 -5.58 1.40 -22.58
C ALA A 800 -4.92 1.71 -21.24
N HIS A 801 -3.91 0.90 -20.87
CA HIS A 801 -3.17 1.08 -19.63
C HIS A 801 -2.10 2.16 -19.79
N TYR A 802 -1.90 2.99 -18.77
CA TYR A 802 -0.87 4.04 -18.83
C TYR A 802 0.54 3.46 -18.85
N LEU A 803 1.33 3.92 -19.83
CA LEU A 803 2.74 3.55 -19.99
C LEU A 803 3.61 4.38 -19.04
N GLY A 804 3.45 4.18 -17.73
CA GLY A 804 4.27 4.82 -16.71
C GLY A 804 5.64 4.17 -16.53
N PRO A 805 6.55 4.78 -15.75
CA PRO A 805 7.95 4.35 -15.60
C PRO A 805 8.13 2.90 -15.14
N LEU A 806 7.21 2.40 -14.29
CA LEU A 806 7.25 1.05 -13.74
C LEU A 806 6.49 0.01 -14.57
N HIS A 807 6.00 0.39 -15.75
CA HIS A 807 5.20 -0.52 -16.57
C HIS A 807 6.03 -1.72 -17.04
N PRO A 808 5.54 -2.98 -16.91
CA PRO A 808 6.28 -4.20 -17.24
C PRO A 808 6.79 -4.28 -18.70
N VAL A 809 6.17 -3.55 -19.61
CA VAL A 809 6.61 -3.44 -21.00
C VAL A 809 7.95 -2.74 -21.11
N LEU A 810 8.15 -1.66 -20.36
CA LEU A 810 9.42 -0.91 -20.36
C LEU A 810 10.53 -1.71 -19.68
N ASP A 811 10.19 -2.39 -18.59
CA ASP A 811 11.12 -3.29 -17.91
C ASP A 811 11.58 -4.44 -18.81
N TRP A 812 10.64 -5.06 -19.54
CA TRP A 812 10.93 -6.07 -20.54
C TRP A 812 11.78 -5.52 -21.69
N ALA A 813 11.45 -4.33 -22.23
CA ALA A 813 12.21 -3.70 -23.30
C ALA A 813 13.66 -3.40 -22.87
N GLY A 814 13.85 -2.91 -21.64
CA GLY A 814 15.18 -2.67 -21.07
C GLY A 814 16.03 -3.94 -20.97
N ASP A 815 15.45 -5.04 -20.46
CA ASP A 815 16.15 -6.32 -20.40
C ASP A 815 16.56 -6.85 -21.77
N ARG A 816 15.67 -6.73 -22.77
CA ARG A 816 15.93 -7.19 -24.13
C ARG A 816 17.03 -6.34 -24.81
N VAL A 817 16.98 -5.01 -24.64
CA VAL A 817 18.00 -4.10 -25.16
C VAL A 817 19.37 -4.42 -24.55
N LEU A 818 19.43 -4.57 -23.24
CA LEU A 818 20.69 -4.89 -22.56
C LEU A 818 21.23 -6.27 -22.91
N ALA A 819 20.35 -7.25 -23.13
CA ALA A 819 20.75 -8.57 -23.62
C ALA A 819 21.28 -8.51 -25.05
N LYS A 820 20.68 -7.71 -25.93
CA LYS A 820 21.11 -7.58 -27.33
C LYS A 820 22.41 -6.80 -27.49
N LEU A 821 22.56 -5.65 -26.77
CA LEU A 821 23.70 -4.77 -26.94
C LEU A 821 24.92 -5.15 -26.09
N GLY A 822 24.75 -6.10 -25.17
CA GLY A 822 25.81 -6.55 -24.27
C GLY A 822 26.13 -5.57 -23.14
N ARG A 823 27.02 -5.98 -22.22
CA ARG A 823 27.47 -5.13 -21.09
C ARG A 823 28.95 -5.23 -20.79
N SER A 824 29.64 -6.11 -21.46
CA SER A 824 31.10 -6.21 -21.35
C SER A 824 31.84 -5.15 -22.22
N SER A 825 31.09 -4.32 -22.93
CA SER A 825 31.61 -3.24 -23.76
C SER A 825 30.83 -1.95 -23.57
N VAL A 826 31.50 -0.84 -23.80
CA VAL A 826 30.90 0.50 -23.83
C VAL A 826 31.03 1.11 -25.21
N PHE A 827 30.12 2.00 -25.54
CA PHE A 827 30.16 2.66 -26.84
C PHE A 827 31.13 3.84 -26.82
N ALA A 828 31.78 4.09 -27.97
CA ALA A 828 32.46 5.34 -28.26
C ALA A 828 31.61 6.21 -29.17
N VAL A 829 31.39 7.46 -28.78
CA VAL A 829 30.56 8.44 -29.50
C VAL A 829 31.30 9.77 -29.63
N ARG A 830 30.93 10.58 -30.63
CA ARG A 830 31.41 11.96 -30.75
C ARG A 830 30.50 12.88 -29.96
N GLY A 831 31.09 13.76 -29.15
CA GLY A 831 30.40 14.74 -28.30
C GLY A 831 31.02 16.13 -28.34
N ASP A 832 30.56 16.99 -27.47
CA ASP A 832 31.05 18.36 -27.31
C ASP A 832 32.11 18.39 -26.18
N VAL A 833 33.23 17.78 -26.47
CA VAL A 833 34.39 17.67 -25.57
C VAL A 833 35.66 18.06 -26.31
N ASP A 834 36.62 18.62 -25.54
CA ASP A 834 37.93 19.05 -26.07
C ASP A 834 38.95 17.90 -26.11
N SER A 835 38.73 16.84 -25.33
CA SER A 835 39.60 15.67 -25.25
C SER A 835 38.78 14.40 -25.05
N PRO A 836 39.37 13.22 -25.30
CA PRO A 836 38.69 11.97 -24.98
C PRO A 836 38.25 11.94 -23.50
N THR A 837 37.00 11.59 -23.26
CA THR A 837 36.37 11.61 -21.94
C THR A 837 35.65 10.29 -21.69
N VAL A 838 35.88 9.66 -20.56
CA VAL A 838 35.20 8.45 -20.15
C VAL A 838 34.16 8.82 -19.08
N LEU A 839 32.89 8.43 -19.32
CA LEU A 839 31.81 8.59 -18.33
C LEU A 839 31.71 7.33 -17.48
N LEU A 840 31.67 7.51 -16.16
CA LEU A 840 31.63 6.42 -15.18
C LEU A 840 30.54 6.64 -14.15
N LEU A 841 29.97 5.54 -13.69
CA LEU A 841 29.00 5.48 -12.61
C LEU A 841 29.57 4.67 -11.45
N GLY A 842 29.73 5.31 -10.31
CA GLY A 842 30.07 4.65 -9.06
C GLY A 842 28.83 4.35 -8.23
N THR A 843 28.78 3.20 -7.63
CA THR A 843 27.75 2.84 -6.66
C THR A 843 28.37 2.22 -5.43
N LEU A 844 27.96 2.71 -4.26
CA LEU A 844 28.25 2.10 -2.97
C LEU A 844 27.04 1.25 -2.56
N THR A 845 27.26 -0.03 -2.29
CA THR A 845 26.18 -0.94 -1.86
C THR A 845 26.46 -1.49 -0.45
N ASN A 846 25.41 -1.90 0.24
CA ASN A 846 25.50 -2.57 1.54
C ASN A 846 25.60 -4.10 1.37
N HIS A 847 25.77 -4.83 2.50
CA HIS A 847 25.83 -6.31 2.49
C HIS A 847 24.60 -6.99 1.93
N ALA A 848 23.43 -6.33 1.93
CA ALA A 848 22.22 -6.82 1.28
C ALA A 848 22.16 -6.50 -0.24
N GLY A 849 23.20 -5.91 -0.81
CA GLY A 849 23.25 -5.50 -2.22
C GLY A 849 22.40 -4.28 -2.55
N ARG A 850 22.00 -3.46 -1.57
CA ARG A 850 21.20 -2.25 -1.76
C ARG A 850 22.10 -1.05 -2.02
N THR A 851 21.73 -0.18 -2.96
CA THR A 851 22.48 1.05 -3.25
C THR A 851 22.35 2.03 -2.08
N VAL A 852 23.49 2.38 -1.49
CA VAL A 852 23.61 3.38 -0.41
C VAL A 852 23.88 4.76 -0.98
N SER A 853 24.81 4.85 -1.94
CA SER A 853 25.20 6.10 -2.61
C SER A 853 25.51 5.83 -4.08
N MET A 854 25.36 6.84 -4.91
CA MET A 854 25.65 6.81 -6.34
C MET A 854 26.38 8.11 -6.71
N VAL A 855 27.44 8.01 -7.50
CA VAL A 855 28.24 9.14 -7.95
C VAL A 855 28.49 9.02 -9.45
N CYS A 856 28.31 10.12 -10.18
CA CYS A 856 28.62 10.23 -11.60
C CYS A 856 29.95 10.95 -11.76
N VAL A 857 30.87 10.38 -12.55
CA VAL A 857 32.19 10.97 -12.81
C VAL A 857 32.48 10.95 -14.30
N SER A 858 32.98 12.07 -14.83
CA SER A 858 33.70 12.10 -16.11
C SER A 858 35.21 12.08 -15.85
N ALA A 859 35.93 11.33 -16.66
CA ALA A 859 37.42 11.29 -16.64
C ALA A 859 37.94 11.77 -17.98
N ASP A 860 38.54 12.96 -17.99
CA ASP A 860 39.03 13.66 -19.17
C ASP A 860 40.53 13.43 -19.38
N PHE A 861 40.97 13.39 -20.63
CA PHE A 861 42.36 13.15 -21.00
C PHE A 861 42.93 14.32 -21.82
N PRO A 862 43.06 15.54 -21.24
CA PRO A 862 43.44 16.74 -21.95
C PRO A 862 44.93 16.76 -22.42
N TYR A 863 45.78 15.92 -21.84
CA TYR A 863 47.21 15.84 -22.14
C TYR A 863 47.54 14.58 -22.97
N LEU A 864 46.60 13.90 -23.56
CA LEU A 864 46.81 12.69 -24.33
C LEU A 864 47.45 13.05 -25.69
N ASP A 865 48.70 12.60 -25.92
CA ASP A 865 49.32 12.60 -27.23
C ASP A 865 48.88 11.34 -28.00
N LEU A 866 48.00 11.52 -28.95
CA LEU A 866 47.38 10.40 -29.72
C LEU A 866 48.43 9.60 -30.52
N VAL A 867 49.51 10.27 -31.05
CA VAL A 867 50.55 9.63 -31.85
C VAL A 867 51.44 8.79 -30.95
N ALA A 868 51.90 9.36 -29.85
CA ALA A 868 52.70 8.64 -28.88
C ALA A 868 51.96 7.48 -28.26
N ALA A 869 50.69 7.68 -27.86
CA ALA A 869 49.84 6.66 -27.27
C ALA A 869 49.59 5.48 -28.25
N GLN A 870 49.32 5.76 -29.52
CA GLN A 870 49.17 4.72 -30.53
C GLN A 870 50.46 3.95 -30.75
N SER A 871 51.60 4.62 -30.76
CA SER A 871 52.93 3.99 -30.87
C SER A 871 53.26 3.06 -29.70
N GLU A 872 52.87 3.44 -28.50
CA GLU A 872 53.02 2.60 -27.31
C GLU A 872 52.15 1.38 -27.37
N LEU A 873 50.91 1.54 -27.81
CA LEU A 873 49.94 0.47 -27.97
C LEU A 873 50.44 -0.54 -29.03
N ASP A 874 50.90 -0.08 -30.16
CA ASP A 874 51.46 -0.92 -31.26
C ASP A 874 52.73 -1.65 -30.80
N ALA A 875 53.50 -1.09 -29.88
CA ALA A 875 54.63 -1.72 -29.25
C ALA A 875 54.26 -2.69 -28.10
N GLY A 876 52.98 -2.87 -27.83
CA GLY A 876 52.48 -3.72 -26.75
C GLY A 876 52.80 -3.14 -25.33
N ARG A 877 53.02 -1.86 -25.22
CA ARG A 877 53.25 -1.18 -23.95
C ARG A 877 51.95 -0.52 -23.44
N PRO A 878 51.80 -0.37 -22.12
CA PRO A 878 50.66 0.39 -21.57
C PRO A 878 50.76 1.87 -22.00
N VAL A 879 49.62 2.45 -22.32
CA VAL A 879 49.50 3.87 -22.63
C VAL A 879 49.61 4.67 -21.34
N ASP A 880 50.58 5.58 -21.26
CA ASP A 880 50.74 6.51 -20.14
C ASP A 880 49.77 7.70 -20.34
N ALA A 881 48.58 7.64 -19.76
CA ALA A 881 47.55 8.65 -19.89
C ALA A 881 47.10 9.13 -18.51
N LEU A 882 47.21 10.44 -18.26
CA LEU A 882 46.72 11.07 -17.04
C LEU A 882 45.20 11.40 -17.21
N ALA A 883 44.39 10.81 -16.40
CA ALA A 883 42.96 11.10 -16.33
C ALA A 883 42.70 12.20 -15.29
N ILE A 884 41.88 13.19 -15.64
CA ILE A 884 41.38 14.23 -14.74
C ILE A 884 39.88 13.92 -14.48
N GLY A 885 39.54 13.57 -13.26
CA GLY A 885 38.18 13.27 -12.88
C GLY A 885 37.37 14.51 -12.51
N GLN A 886 36.09 14.54 -12.87
CA GLN A 886 35.11 15.53 -12.45
C GLN A 886 33.85 14.85 -11.96
N VAL A 887 33.37 15.21 -10.77
CA VAL A 887 32.13 14.72 -10.20
C VAL A 887 30.94 15.55 -10.69
N HIS A 888 29.83 14.89 -11.02
CA HIS A 888 28.59 15.51 -11.49
C HIS A 888 27.44 15.19 -10.54
N ASP A 889 26.54 16.15 -10.36
CA ASP A 889 25.39 16.03 -9.46
C ASP A 889 24.36 14.99 -9.90
N SER A 890 24.33 14.66 -11.19
CA SER A 890 23.38 13.69 -11.74
C SER A 890 23.89 13.11 -13.07
N PRO A 891 23.33 11.95 -13.51
CA PRO A 891 23.57 11.46 -14.87
C PRO A 891 23.22 12.51 -15.95
N ALA A 892 22.16 13.30 -15.73
CA ALA A 892 21.76 14.34 -16.68
C ALA A 892 22.81 15.42 -16.79
N ALA A 893 23.30 15.95 -15.67
CA ALA A 893 24.35 16.95 -15.64
C ALA A 893 25.64 16.43 -16.28
N MET A 894 25.99 15.18 -16.03
CA MET A 894 27.14 14.53 -16.68
C MET A 894 26.96 14.42 -18.21
N PHE A 895 25.78 14.06 -18.71
CA PHE A 895 25.52 13.99 -20.14
C PHE A 895 25.45 15.36 -20.81
N GLU A 896 24.93 16.36 -20.13
CA GLU A 896 24.91 17.74 -20.61
C GLU A 896 26.34 18.31 -20.71
N ALA A 897 27.20 18.04 -19.73
CA ALA A 897 28.59 18.49 -19.70
C ALA A 897 29.43 18.02 -20.90
N VAL A 898 29.11 16.85 -21.46
CA VAL A 898 29.81 16.27 -22.63
C VAL A 898 29.04 16.45 -23.93
N GLY A 899 27.96 17.24 -23.92
CA GLY A 899 27.15 17.56 -25.09
C GLY A 899 26.34 16.38 -25.62
N ILE A 900 26.10 15.34 -24.81
CA ILE A 900 25.23 14.23 -25.16
C ILE A 900 23.80 14.62 -24.86
N SER A 901 23.24 15.44 -25.75
CA SER A 901 21.86 15.90 -25.70
C SER A 901 20.93 14.98 -26.48
N ARG A 902 19.63 15.30 -26.45
CA ARG A 902 18.58 14.60 -27.18
C ARG A 902 18.75 14.65 -28.70
N GLU A 903 19.49 15.62 -29.24
CA GLU A 903 19.69 15.90 -30.67
C GLU A 903 21.08 15.55 -31.20
N LEU A 904 21.71 14.51 -30.69
CA LEU A 904 23.02 14.08 -31.15
C LEU A 904 23.07 13.75 -32.64
N ARG A 905 24.03 14.38 -33.36
CA ARG A 905 24.35 13.99 -34.74
C ARG A 905 25.55 13.04 -34.70
N ASN A 906 25.42 11.87 -35.34
CA ASN A 906 26.54 10.99 -35.55
C ASN A 906 27.25 11.40 -36.86
N SER A 907 28.43 12.04 -36.75
CA SER A 907 29.26 12.46 -37.89
C SER A 907 30.10 11.30 -38.48
N GLY A 908 29.98 10.11 -37.91
CA GLY A 908 30.70 8.93 -38.37
C GLY A 908 31.22 8.07 -37.23
N PRO A 909 31.54 6.79 -37.49
CA PRO A 909 32.06 5.90 -36.43
C PRO A 909 33.43 6.36 -35.96
N VAL A 910 33.68 6.13 -34.67
CA VAL A 910 34.97 6.34 -34.04
C VAL A 910 35.89 5.16 -34.44
N THR A 911 37.05 5.44 -35.04
CA THR A 911 37.91 4.39 -35.66
C THR A 911 38.96 3.82 -34.72
N GLN A 912 39.48 4.61 -33.74
CA GLN A 912 40.56 4.19 -32.86
C GLN A 912 40.07 3.57 -31.54
N THR A 913 39.22 2.57 -31.60
CA THR A 913 38.61 1.96 -30.40
C THR A 913 39.62 1.25 -29.50
N SER A 914 40.68 0.69 -30.00
CA SER A 914 41.72 0.03 -29.23
C SER A 914 42.53 1.04 -28.34
N LEU A 915 42.77 2.26 -28.84
CA LEU A 915 43.35 3.31 -28.08
C LEU A 915 42.42 3.77 -26.94
N LEU A 916 41.13 3.95 -27.27
CA LEU A 916 40.13 4.33 -26.28
C LEU A 916 39.91 3.25 -25.21
N GLU A 917 40.08 1.96 -25.59
CA GLU A 917 40.04 0.86 -24.61
C GLU A 917 41.18 0.94 -23.59
N ALA A 918 42.38 1.38 -24.00
CA ALA A 918 43.50 1.58 -23.11
C ALA A 918 43.26 2.72 -22.07
N LEU A 919 42.38 3.68 -22.38
CA LEU A 919 42.00 4.76 -21.46
C LEU A 919 41.03 4.36 -20.35
N ILE A 920 40.37 3.21 -20.47
CA ILE A 920 39.40 2.74 -19.48
C ILE A 920 40.04 2.50 -18.11
N SER A 921 41.23 1.88 -18.08
CA SER A 921 41.90 1.56 -16.82
C SER A 921 42.28 2.83 -16.04
N PRO A 922 42.99 3.84 -16.59
CA PRO A 922 43.29 5.08 -15.86
C PRO A 922 42.01 5.89 -15.52
N ALA A 923 40.96 5.83 -16.37
CA ALA A 923 39.67 6.46 -16.05
C ALA A 923 38.98 5.84 -14.83
N VAL A 924 38.98 4.51 -14.72
CA VAL A 924 38.43 3.78 -13.58
C VAL A 924 39.19 4.12 -12.30
N ASP A 925 40.51 4.23 -12.36
CA ASP A 925 41.33 4.56 -11.20
C ASP A 925 41.08 6.01 -10.76
N ALA A 926 41.08 6.98 -11.67
CA ALA A 926 40.75 8.37 -11.39
C ALA A 926 39.33 8.51 -10.81
N ALA A 927 38.36 7.77 -11.36
CA ALA A 927 37.00 7.76 -10.82
C ALA A 927 36.94 7.24 -9.38
N LYS A 928 37.66 6.17 -9.05
CA LYS A 928 37.74 5.65 -7.67
C LYS A 928 38.28 6.70 -6.71
N ASP A 929 39.32 7.42 -7.09
CA ASP A 929 39.91 8.46 -6.25
C ASP A 929 38.93 9.61 -5.99
N HIS A 930 38.23 10.08 -7.03
CA HIS A 930 37.25 11.17 -6.90
C HIS A 930 35.97 10.75 -6.16
N MET A 931 35.54 9.49 -6.29
CA MET A 931 34.38 8.94 -5.58
C MET A 931 34.70 8.66 -4.10
N ALA A 932 35.99 8.48 -3.74
CA ALA A 932 36.37 8.03 -2.41
C ALA A 932 35.82 8.95 -1.30
N LEU A 933 35.93 10.25 -1.45
CA LEU A 933 35.45 11.24 -0.46
C LEU A 933 33.93 11.13 -0.23
N THR A 934 33.16 11.06 -1.31
CA THR A 934 31.71 10.95 -1.24
C THR A 934 31.28 9.61 -0.65
N PHE A 935 31.95 8.53 -1.05
CA PHE A 935 31.63 7.20 -0.54
C PHE A 935 32.08 7.02 0.92
N ASP A 936 33.18 7.61 1.34
CA ASP A 936 33.61 7.51 2.73
C ASP A 936 32.67 8.30 3.65
N ALA A 937 32.22 9.48 3.24
CA ALA A 937 31.16 10.20 3.96
C ALA A 937 29.82 9.40 4.02
N ALA A 938 29.42 8.79 2.91
CA ALA A 938 28.22 7.94 2.87
C ALA A 938 28.37 6.66 3.72
N LYS A 939 29.57 6.06 3.76
CA LYS A 939 29.90 4.91 4.62
C LYS A 939 29.82 5.30 6.09
N GLU A 940 30.41 6.43 6.47
CA GLU A 940 30.38 6.93 7.83
C GLU A 940 28.94 7.17 8.30
N GLN A 941 28.15 7.89 7.51
CA GLN A 941 26.74 8.16 7.81
C GLN A 941 25.88 6.88 7.92
N ALA A 942 26.04 5.93 6.98
CA ALA A 942 25.30 4.68 7.00
C ALA A 942 25.71 3.81 8.19
N THR A 943 27.00 3.77 8.53
CA THR A 943 27.53 3.04 9.69
C THR A 943 27.02 3.66 10.98
N ALA A 944 27.07 4.98 11.12
CA ALA A 944 26.58 5.70 12.29
C ALA A 944 25.08 5.42 12.57
N ARG A 945 24.25 5.34 11.52
CA ARG A 945 22.83 4.99 11.68
C ARG A 945 22.65 3.56 12.23
N VAL A 946 23.44 2.60 11.76
CA VAL A 946 23.40 1.22 12.26
C VAL A 946 23.87 1.17 13.71
N GLU A 947 24.92 1.90 14.06
CA GLU A 947 25.49 1.98 15.40
C GLU A 947 24.55 2.67 16.39
N SER A 948 23.96 3.80 16.03
CA SER A 948 22.97 4.49 16.83
C SER A 948 21.77 3.56 17.19
N TRP A 949 21.28 2.81 16.22
CA TRP A 949 20.24 1.81 16.51
C TRP A 949 20.76 0.69 17.42
N ALA A 950 21.99 0.22 17.22
CA ALA A 950 22.59 -0.82 18.04
C ALA A 950 22.78 -0.38 19.51
N GLU A 951 23.10 0.90 19.75
CA GLU A 951 23.15 1.49 21.08
C GLU A 951 21.79 1.48 21.77
N HIS A 952 20.71 1.90 21.06
CA HIS A 952 19.34 1.80 21.57
C HIS A 952 18.95 0.36 21.88
N ALA A 953 19.32 -0.60 21.02
CA ALA A 953 19.05 -1.99 21.24
C ALA A 953 19.84 -2.58 22.43
N ASN A 954 21.07 -2.11 22.68
CA ASN A 954 21.84 -2.50 23.85
C ASN A 954 21.20 -1.96 25.14
N ALA A 955 20.84 -0.67 25.16
CA ALA A 955 20.17 -0.04 26.31
C ALA A 955 18.85 -0.77 26.64
N TRP A 956 18.08 -1.12 25.60
CA TRP A 956 16.85 -1.92 25.75
C TRP A 956 17.14 -3.33 26.30
N ASP A 957 18.20 -4.00 25.83
CA ASP A 957 18.57 -5.36 26.27
C ASP A 957 19.06 -5.37 27.72
N ASP A 958 19.78 -4.34 28.15
CA ASP A 958 20.22 -4.14 29.54
C ASP A 958 19.00 -3.94 30.47
N GLU A 959 18.04 -3.09 30.09
CA GLU A 959 16.81 -2.87 30.83
C GLU A 959 15.98 -4.19 30.93
N ALA A 960 15.81 -4.87 29.81
CA ALA A 960 15.10 -6.14 29.76
C ALA A 960 15.82 -7.27 30.53
N GLY A 961 17.15 -7.19 30.64
CA GLY A 961 17.99 -8.11 31.40
C GLY A 961 17.70 -8.09 32.91
N LEU A 962 17.28 -6.95 33.43
CA LEU A 962 16.89 -6.81 34.85
C LEU A 962 15.57 -7.53 35.19
N LEU A 963 14.73 -7.85 34.18
CA LEU A 963 13.40 -8.42 34.33
C LEU A 963 13.32 -9.88 33.80
N ILE A 964 14.35 -10.68 34.00
CA ILE A 964 14.59 -12.02 33.39
C ILE A 964 13.44 -13.03 33.56
N GLN A 965 12.58 -12.89 34.56
CA GLN A 965 11.49 -13.85 34.82
C GLN A 965 10.30 -13.72 33.87
N ASN A 966 10.26 -12.69 33.05
CA ASN A 966 9.15 -12.45 32.12
C ASN A 966 9.35 -13.19 30.79
N ARG A 967 8.49 -14.20 30.51
CA ARG A 967 8.55 -14.98 29.27
C ARG A 967 8.47 -14.11 28.01
N HIS A 968 7.67 -13.05 28.05
CA HIS A 968 7.48 -12.15 26.91
C HIS A 968 8.74 -11.38 26.56
N LEU A 969 9.50 -10.92 27.56
CA LEU A 969 10.77 -10.24 27.33
C LEU A 969 11.81 -11.17 26.71
N ARG A 970 11.79 -12.46 27.07
CA ARG A 970 12.68 -13.45 26.42
C ARG A 970 12.38 -13.60 24.93
N GLU A 971 11.11 -13.70 24.56
CA GLU A 971 10.70 -13.78 23.14
C GLU A 971 11.07 -12.49 22.38
N GLN A 972 10.89 -11.33 23.02
CA GLN A 972 11.24 -10.04 22.43
C GLN A 972 12.77 -9.88 22.28
N ARG A 973 13.58 -10.33 23.22
CA ARG A 973 15.06 -10.36 23.09
C ARG A 973 15.51 -11.13 21.87
N ILE A 974 14.89 -12.29 21.59
CA ILE A 974 15.18 -13.05 20.36
C ILE A 974 14.85 -12.23 19.14
N THR A 975 13.74 -11.50 19.17
CA THR A 975 13.34 -10.63 18.05
C THR A 975 14.32 -9.48 17.87
N VAL A 976 14.75 -8.83 18.95
CA VAL A 976 15.76 -7.73 18.89
C VAL A 976 17.10 -8.26 18.37
N ALA A 977 17.52 -9.45 18.77
CA ALA A 977 18.75 -10.07 18.26
C ALA A 977 18.66 -10.36 16.75
N GLN A 978 17.54 -10.87 16.28
CA GLN A 978 17.29 -11.06 14.83
C GLN A 978 17.22 -9.75 14.08
N GLU A 979 16.60 -8.71 14.66
CA GLU A 979 16.55 -7.38 14.07
C GLU A 979 17.95 -6.79 13.93
N ARG A 980 18.82 -6.99 14.91
CA ARG A 980 20.23 -6.58 14.85
C ARG A 980 20.95 -7.22 13.67
N GLU A 981 20.81 -8.53 13.48
CA GLU A 981 21.41 -9.22 12.34
C GLU A 981 20.92 -8.66 10.99
N LEU A 982 19.62 -8.35 10.87
CA LEU A 982 19.05 -7.76 9.67
C LEU A 982 19.57 -6.34 9.43
N ARG A 983 19.75 -5.54 10.48
CA ARG A 983 20.26 -4.16 10.36
C ARG A 983 21.75 -4.11 10.08
N ASP A 984 22.52 -5.05 10.58
CA ASP A 984 23.94 -5.18 10.22
C ASP A 984 24.14 -5.43 8.71
N GLN A 985 23.18 -6.03 8.01
CA GLN A 985 23.21 -6.16 6.56
C GLN A 985 23.10 -4.80 5.82
N HIS A 986 22.67 -3.73 6.50
CA HIS A 986 22.66 -2.39 5.94
C HIS A 986 24.01 -1.65 6.03
N ARG A 987 25.02 -2.24 6.69
CA ARG A 987 26.38 -1.70 6.69
C ARG A 987 26.91 -1.64 5.25
N PRO A 988 27.56 -0.54 4.84
CA PRO A 988 28.19 -0.44 3.53
C PRO A 988 29.24 -1.54 3.33
N ALA A 989 29.26 -2.11 2.14
CA ALA A 989 30.12 -3.26 1.84
C ALA A 989 30.97 -3.08 0.58
N HIS A 990 30.32 -2.81 -0.57
CA HIS A 990 30.99 -2.89 -1.87
C HIS A 990 30.92 -1.56 -2.62
N THR A 991 32.05 -1.19 -3.22
CA THR A 991 32.15 -0.05 -4.14
C THR A 991 32.32 -0.58 -5.56
N LEU A 992 31.38 -0.27 -6.43
CA LEU A 992 31.40 -0.64 -7.84
C LEU A 992 31.61 0.60 -8.68
N VAL A 993 32.51 0.49 -9.67
CA VAL A 993 32.71 1.52 -10.69
C VAL A 993 32.41 0.90 -12.05
N ARG A 994 31.59 1.58 -12.83
CA ARG A 994 31.14 1.08 -14.12
C ARG A 994 31.34 2.13 -15.18
N PRO A 995 32.17 1.86 -16.21
CA PRO A 995 32.22 2.68 -17.40
C PRO A 995 30.85 2.69 -18.10
N LEU A 996 30.39 3.86 -18.53
CA LEU A 996 29.13 4.06 -19.22
C LEU A 996 29.30 4.39 -20.70
N LEU A 997 30.26 5.26 -21.03
CA LEU A 997 30.44 5.76 -22.37
C LEU A 997 31.82 6.35 -22.53
N VAL A 998 32.38 6.27 -23.74
CA VAL A 998 33.55 7.07 -24.14
C VAL A 998 33.10 8.13 -25.11
N VAL A 999 33.41 9.38 -24.82
CA VAL A 999 33.06 10.54 -25.64
C VAL A 999 34.34 11.11 -26.19
N VAL A 1000 34.41 11.38 -27.48
CA VAL A 1000 35.58 11.95 -28.16
C VAL A 1000 35.21 13.25 -28.88
N PRO A 1001 36.14 14.16 -29.10
CA PRO A 1001 35.91 15.36 -29.89
C PRO A 1001 35.30 15.05 -31.27
N GLN A 1002 34.62 16.03 -31.86
CA GLN A 1002 33.93 15.87 -33.13
C GLN A 1002 34.87 15.53 -34.30
N ASP A 1003 36.13 16.02 -34.24
CA ASP A 1003 37.19 15.83 -35.22
C ASP A 1003 38.14 14.65 -34.91
N PHE A 1004 37.95 13.95 -33.82
CA PHE A 1004 38.82 12.85 -33.37
C PHE A 1004 39.05 11.81 -34.45
N GLY A 1005 40.30 11.59 -34.88
CA GLY A 1005 40.71 10.61 -35.90
C GLY A 1005 40.22 10.91 -37.31
N MET A 1006 39.80 12.16 -37.60
CA MET A 1006 39.62 12.62 -39.00
C MET A 1006 40.96 13.03 -39.60
N GLU A 1007 41.16 12.76 -40.89
CA GLU A 1007 42.40 13.00 -41.64
C GLU A 1007 42.91 14.43 -41.40
N GLY A 1008 43.94 14.61 -40.56
CA GLY A 1008 44.59 15.86 -40.24
C GLY A 1008 45.52 15.80 -39.02
N ASP A 1009 45.31 14.84 -38.12
CA ASP A 1009 46.06 14.72 -36.84
C ASP A 1009 47.04 13.51 -36.76
N LEU A 1010 47.44 12.95 -37.93
CA LEU A 1010 48.49 11.93 -38.01
C LEU A 1010 49.72 12.45 -38.65
#